data_a92e828974c2fa17b6715f8a08885247
#
_entry.id   a92e828974c2fa17b6715f8a08885247
#
_cell.length_a   1.000
_cell.length_b   1.000
_cell.length_c   1.000
_cell.angle_alpha   90.00
_cell.angle_beta   90.00
_cell.angle_gamma   90.00
#
_symmetry.space_group_name_H-M   'P 1'
#
loop_
_entity.id
_entity.type
_entity.pdbx_description
1 polymer ?
#
loop_
_entity_poly.entity_id
_entity_poly.type
_entity_poly.pdbx_seq_one_letter_code
_entity_poly.pdbx_strand_id
1 'polypeptide(L)'
;MSSKEMDLRSVSELISKDLQLSSYDKWSTGLSKTKTKIEDKIVSLKVCNMGIEEMHQAGSIAEGTAVETSDSDRMIQLSGIEILESRDTCVNVKEGIIYFVSDSSKCNPGYVRLLPSEHNKSMYHTKLKADFCDYLQPMSDGSYLSSEWFRYMMVSLTPNYDEFPFEIVQHGPCMMMNYEYLYQDIRSKRAVVTEYDAAYALTYRGWPEEAIEWKTRDRKSGWPAPTLISKISKMNCHVVPVGDSSSTTCSLEWRQSFLLCEKELIWNFNDTQIQCYVIMKRLVKKYIDPLAPDQISSYNLKTVIFWVSEEHGLYKWTPAKLLLCLKDCLARLSQCIERRNLPHYFVRKANLFRHRFLSPHEKIVAIEKLRNVTDNIVISTLNAGLHQQSKLCTLWNDSGKKLPMFLLEGVKNEFLENHRVSLLLRRKTVLHRAEFGIMKRYTSNFTSDQVIGVTLLFLNGKHLDVDEAVAARARHYLHIRRGLEHLQKAAQSDDERKRRRFEDIALSEIEKGSKLDMLSGPLYLATYYMSIMDSQKCIAVIEECIANLPSKMFYAGYCSSNQFMEIENGKPLKKTGFDIPPNEINALETTFDMLFAKEDYEVVPASVVFACALLPKYGEKYVAIHPFVYAYHLLHFAKVLWEGRSWQTKEILDYLEDLVVEFCDKSHVFNSVNLIGYSQFLEENNVEAFVQFAVSLQLTSTMPNVKNGAAWWMAIILHAVQSTFNGDL
;
A
#
# COMPACT_ATOMS: atom_id res chain seq x y z
N MET A 1 4.26 -41.82 33.78
CA MET A 1 3.90 -41.65 32.35
C MET A 1 4.77 -40.56 31.78
N SER A 2 5.76 -40.92 30.96
CA SER A 2 6.66 -39.96 30.31
C SER A 2 5.82 -39.07 29.41
N SER A 3 5.86 -37.76 29.64
CA SER A 3 5.38 -36.78 28.69
C SER A 3 6.10 -36.98 27.37
N LYS A 4 5.44 -37.49 26.34
CA LYS A 4 6.02 -37.46 24.99
C LYS A 4 6.36 -35.99 24.72
N GLU A 5 7.66 -35.70 24.58
CA GLU A 5 8.13 -34.39 24.14
C GLU A 5 7.35 -33.99 22.88
N MET A 6 6.75 -32.81 22.93
CA MET A 6 6.01 -32.27 21.81
C MET A 6 6.97 -32.18 20.61
N ASP A 7 6.67 -32.91 19.52
CA ASP A 7 7.51 -32.89 18.33
C ASP A 7 7.59 -31.46 17.77
N LEU A 8 8.70 -30.79 18.03
CA LEU A 8 8.97 -29.42 17.64
C LEU A 8 8.84 -29.22 16.13
N ARG A 9 9.08 -30.27 15.35
CA ARG A 9 8.97 -30.26 13.90
C ARG A 9 7.53 -30.14 13.45
N SER A 10 6.64 -30.99 13.97
CA SER A 10 5.21 -30.97 13.64
C SER A 10 4.54 -29.64 14.03
N VAL A 11 4.89 -29.09 15.21
CA VAL A 11 4.40 -27.80 15.67
C VAL A 11 4.91 -26.65 14.79
N SER A 12 6.18 -26.70 14.38
CA SER A 12 6.75 -25.71 13.44
C SER A 12 5.99 -25.67 12.11
N GLU A 13 5.67 -26.84 11.55
CA GLU A 13 4.91 -26.96 10.29
C GLU A 13 3.49 -26.40 10.43
N LEU A 14 2.80 -26.65 11.54
CA LEU A 14 1.47 -26.11 11.81
C LEU A 14 1.48 -24.57 11.95
N ILE A 15 2.42 -24.04 12.73
CA ILE A 15 2.60 -22.59 12.89
C ILE A 15 2.91 -21.95 11.53
N SER A 16 3.79 -22.55 10.74
CA SER A 16 4.14 -22.06 9.42
C SER A 16 2.92 -21.97 8.49
N LYS A 17 2.06 -22.99 8.48
CA LYS A 17 0.85 -23.00 7.68
C LYS A 17 -0.18 -21.97 8.15
N ASP A 18 -0.34 -21.82 9.45
CA ASP A 18 -1.25 -20.81 10.01
C ASP A 18 -0.81 -19.38 9.63
N LEU A 19 0.49 -19.11 9.65
CA LEU A 19 1.08 -17.84 9.22
C LEU A 19 0.93 -17.60 7.71
N GLN A 20 0.97 -18.64 6.87
CA GLN A 20 0.70 -18.51 5.43
C GLN A 20 -0.74 -18.02 5.17
N LEU A 21 -1.71 -18.46 5.97
CA LEU A 21 -3.10 -17.98 5.89
C LEU A 21 -3.22 -16.47 6.21
N SER A 22 -2.23 -15.88 6.88
CA SER A 22 -2.15 -14.44 7.13
C SER A 22 -1.21 -13.70 6.20
N SER A 23 -0.84 -14.32 5.09
CA SER A 23 0.00 -13.71 4.06
C SER A 23 1.46 -13.49 4.48
N TYR A 24 1.95 -14.21 5.50
CA TYR A 24 3.36 -14.22 5.85
C TYR A 24 4.09 -15.34 5.09
N ASP A 25 4.17 -15.17 3.78
CA ASP A 25 4.84 -16.06 2.84
C ASP A 25 5.55 -15.27 1.72
N LYS A 26 6.42 -15.93 1.00
CA LYS A 26 7.18 -15.34 -0.11
C LYS A 26 6.30 -14.81 -1.23
N TRP A 27 5.19 -15.48 -1.52
CA TRP A 27 4.27 -15.05 -2.58
C TRP A 27 3.59 -13.72 -2.20
N SER A 28 3.08 -13.61 -0.99
CA SER A 28 2.44 -12.37 -0.48
C SER A 28 3.44 -11.22 -0.37
N THR A 29 4.68 -11.51 0.05
CA THR A 29 5.78 -10.54 0.06
C THR A 29 6.13 -10.08 -1.37
N GLY A 30 6.09 -10.98 -2.36
CA GLY A 30 6.26 -10.65 -3.77
C GLY A 30 5.18 -9.71 -4.30
N LEU A 31 3.93 -9.88 -3.89
CA LEU A 31 2.84 -8.95 -4.20
C LEU A 31 3.04 -7.58 -3.53
N SER A 32 3.44 -7.55 -2.26
CA SER A 32 3.76 -6.31 -1.56
C SER A 32 4.90 -5.56 -2.26
N LYS A 33 5.94 -6.27 -2.69
CA LYS A 33 7.03 -5.73 -3.53
C LYS A 33 6.50 -5.10 -4.81
N THR A 34 5.65 -5.84 -5.56
CA THR A 34 5.06 -5.37 -6.82
C THR A 34 4.25 -4.11 -6.60
N LYS A 35 3.32 -4.14 -5.64
CA LYS A 35 2.50 -3.00 -5.26
C LYS A 35 3.35 -1.79 -4.88
N THR A 36 4.33 -1.98 -3.98
CA THR A 36 5.23 -0.92 -3.52
C THR A 36 5.98 -0.28 -4.68
N LYS A 37 6.58 -1.07 -5.59
CA LYS A 37 7.31 -0.54 -6.76
C LYS A 37 6.42 0.29 -7.69
N ILE A 38 5.19 -0.17 -7.94
CA ILE A 38 4.24 0.56 -8.78
C ILE A 38 3.82 1.86 -8.08
N GLU A 39 3.44 1.79 -6.81
CA GLU A 39 3.02 2.97 -6.04
C GLU A 39 4.15 3.98 -5.85
N ASP A 40 5.38 3.54 -5.57
CA ASP A 40 6.57 4.42 -5.46
C ASP A 40 6.79 5.16 -6.78
N LYS A 41 6.70 4.47 -7.94
CA LYS A 41 6.84 5.11 -9.25
C LYS A 41 5.77 6.14 -9.52
N ILE A 42 4.52 5.81 -9.20
CA ILE A 42 3.38 6.70 -9.34
C ILE A 42 3.61 8.00 -8.55
N VAL A 43 3.92 7.87 -7.27
CA VAL A 43 4.09 9.04 -6.39
C VAL A 43 5.30 9.86 -6.82
N SER A 44 6.42 9.23 -7.17
CA SER A 44 7.64 9.92 -7.63
C SER A 44 7.38 10.78 -8.86
N LEU A 45 6.61 10.28 -9.84
CA LEU A 45 6.24 11.07 -11.02
C LEU A 45 5.39 12.31 -10.69
N LYS A 46 4.57 12.23 -9.64
CA LYS A 46 3.74 13.36 -9.19
C LYS A 46 4.58 14.47 -8.56
N VAL A 47 5.61 14.10 -7.82
CA VAL A 47 6.39 15.04 -7.00
C VAL A 47 7.71 15.46 -7.65
N CYS A 48 8.05 14.97 -8.85
CA CYS A 48 9.31 15.27 -9.52
C CYS A 48 9.53 16.78 -9.75
N ASN A 49 8.47 17.56 -9.97
CA ASN A 49 8.53 19.02 -10.13
C ASN A 49 8.74 19.78 -8.81
N MET A 50 8.70 19.09 -7.67
CA MET A 50 8.83 19.67 -6.34
C MET A 50 10.26 19.53 -5.78
N GLY A 51 11.26 19.21 -6.61
CA GLY A 51 12.63 18.95 -6.17
C GLY A 51 12.80 17.58 -5.51
N ILE A 52 11.88 16.65 -5.73
CA ILE A 52 11.94 15.28 -5.24
C ILE A 52 12.26 14.37 -6.44
N GLU A 53 13.28 13.52 -6.31
CA GLU A 53 13.67 12.56 -7.35
C GLU A 53 12.79 11.31 -7.28
N GLU A 54 12.73 10.69 -6.10
CA GLU A 54 11.91 9.51 -5.86
C GLU A 54 11.33 9.51 -4.45
N MET A 55 10.15 8.91 -4.30
CA MET A 55 9.55 8.60 -3.00
C MET A 55 9.44 7.09 -2.84
N HIS A 56 10.00 6.57 -1.76
CA HIS A 56 10.02 5.14 -1.48
C HIS A 56 9.20 4.82 -0.24
N GLN A 57 8.22 3.94 -0.37
CA GLN A 57 7.62 3.31 0.80
C GLN A 57 8.67 2.44 1.49
N ALA A 58 8.66 2.47 2.80
CA ALA A 58 9.63 1.80 3.66
C ALA A 58 8.94 0.99 4.76
N GLY A 59 9.74 0.42 5.65
CA GLY A 59 9.26 -0.30 6.81
C GLY A 59 8.51 -1.59 6.51
N SER A 60 7.83 -2.08 7.52
CA SER A 60 7.17 -3.40 7.49
C SER A 60 6.05 -3.51 6.45
N ILE A 61 5.35 -2.42 6.14
CA ILE A 61 4.27 -2.39 5.15
C ILE A 61 4.84 -2.64 3.75
N ALA A 62 5.87 -1.89 3.36
CA ALA A 62 6.53 -2.05 2.06
C ALA A 62 7.21 -3.42 1.90
N GLU A 63 7.70 -3.97 3.00
CA GLU A 63 8.39 -5.26 3.06
C GLU A 63 7.43 -6.46 3.06
N GLY A 64 6.12 -6.27 3.27
CA GLY A 64 5.14 -7.34 3.38
C GLY A 64 5.25 -8.12 4.70
N THR A 65 5.80 -7.49 5.75
CA THR A 65 6.04 -8.09 7.08
C THR A 65 5.32 -7.31 8.20
N ALA A 66 4.32 -6.49 7.82
CA ALA A 66 3.57 -5.67 8.76
C ALA A 66 2.81 -6.53 9.79
N VAL A 67 2.80 -6.07 11.02
CA VAL A 67 1.93 -6.54 12.10
C VAL A 67 0.90 -5.45 12.41
N GLU A 68 -0.07 -5.72 13.26
CA GLU A 68 -1.21 -4.84 13.52
C GLU A 68 -0.83 -3.42 13.98
N THR A 69 0.37 -3.27 14.54
CA THR A 69 0.90 -2.00 15.06
C THR A 69 1.99 -1.41 14.18
N SER A 70 2.06 -1.79 12.90
CA SER A 70 3.11 -1.29 12.00
C SER A 70 2.71 0.04 11.39
N ASP A 71 3.63 1.00 11.45
CA ASP A 71 3.50 2.35 10.92
C ASP A 71 3.79 2.40 9.42
N SER A 72 3.43 3.51 8.79
CA SER A 72 3.69 3.76 7.38
C SER A 72 4.93 4.64 7.22
N ASP A 73 6.05 4.04 6.86
CA ASP A 73 7.33 4.73 6.65
C ASP A 73 7.52 5.13 5.19
N ARG A 74 8.15 6.29 4.96
CA ARG A 74 8.62 6.72 3.64
C ARG A 74 10.01 7.35 3.67
N MET A 75 10.75 7.14 2.60
CA MET A 75 11.96 7.89 2.31
C MET A 75 11.70 8.80 1.11
N ILE A 76 12.00 10.08 1.27
CA ILE A 76 11.86 11.13 0.25
C ILE A 76 13.26 11.46 -0.25
N GLN A 77 13.60 10.98 -1.43
CA GLN A 77 14.89 11.24 -2.07
C GLN A 77 14.83 12.58 -2.80
N LEU A 78 15.70 13.51 -2.42
CA LEU A 78 15.76 14.81 -3.05
C LEU A 78 16.57 14.76 -4.36
N SER A 79 16.09 15.49 -5.36
CA SER A 79 16.80 15.70 -6.62
C SER A 79 17.84 16.82 -6.52
N GLY A 80 18.79 16.82 -7.40
CA GLY A 80 19.76 17.93 -7.55
C GLY A 80 20.87 17.96 -6.50
N ILE A 81 20.97 16.98 -5.59
CA ILE A 81 22.03 16.86 -4.59
C ILE A 81 22.55 15.43 -4.57
N GLU A 82 23.86 15.26 -4.80
CA GLU A 82 24.54 13.97 -4.73
C GLU A 82 25.76 14.03 -3.79
N ILE A 83 25.98 12.94 -3.04
CA ILE A 83 27.13 12.77 -2.15
C ILE A 83 28.17 11.88 -2.84
N LEU A 84 29.42 12.33 -2.86
CA LEU A 84 30.57 11.62 -3.41
C LEU A 84 31.43 11.06 -2.30
N GLU A 85 32.06 9.91 -2.53
CA GLU A 85 33.17 9.44 -1.69
C GLU A 85 34.40 10.31 -1.90
N SER A 86 35.15 10.59 -0.83
CA SER A 86 36.31 11.49 -0.87
C SER A 86 37.40 11.10 -1.87
N ARG A 87 37.40 9.85 -2.33
CA ARG A 87 38.38 9.29 -3.27
C ARG A 87 37.94 9.29 -4.73
N ASP A 88 36.70 9.63 -5.04
CA ASP A 88 36.19 9.64 -6.43
C ASP A 88 36.69 10.88 -7.19
N THR A 89 37.93 10.84 -7.62
CA THR A 89 38.54 11.91 -8.41
C THR A 89 38.07 11.96 -9.88
N CYS A 90 37.36 10.94 -10.36
CA CYS A 90 36.89 10.80 -11.74
C CYS A 90 35.37 10.70 -11.83
N VAL A 91 34.65 11.72 -11.37
CA VAL A 91 33.20 11.74 -11.44
C VAL A 91 32.73 12.48 -12.69
N ASN A 92 31.86 11.85 -13.47
CA ASN A 92 31.13 12.52 -14.54
C ASN A 92 30.13 13.51 -13.92
N VAL A 93 30.53 14.78 -13.78
CA VAL A 93 29.73 15.83 -13.15
C VAL A 93 28.58 16.20 -14.08
N LYS A 94 27.35 16.13 -13.58
CA LYS A 94 26.14 16.54 -14.30
C LYS A 94 25.84 18.01 -14.02
N GLU A 95 25.43 18.73 -15.05
CA GLU A 95 24.96 20.11 -14.89
C GLU A 95 23.68 20.16 -14.02
N GLY A 96 23.58 21.15 -13.14
CA GLY A 96 22.41 21.33 -12.28
C GLY A 96 22.42 20.52 -10.97
N ILE A 97 23.46 19.68 -10.70
CA ILE A 97 23.60 18.92 -9.46
C ILE A 97 24.60 19.57 -8.51
N ILE A 98 24.23 19.69 -7.26
CA ILE A 98 25.12 20.13 -6.16
C ILE A 98 25.78 18.89 -5.58
N TYR A 99 27.11 18.90 -5.50
CA TYR A 99 27.88 17.80 -4.98
C TYR A 99 28.45 18.12 -3.59
N PHE A 100 28.31 17.17 -2.68
CA PHE A 100 29.02 17.15 -1.40
C PHE A 100 29.97 15.95 -1.36
N VAL A 101 31.06 16.12 -0.63
CA VAL A 101 32.04 15.05 -0.38
C VAL A 101 31.83 14.54 1.05
N SER A 102 31.78 13.23 1.21
CA SER A 102 31.64 12.59 2.52
C SER A 102 32.97 12.62 3.29
N ASP A 103 32.92 12.97 4.57
CA ASP A 103 34.02 12.89 5.52
C ASP A 103 33.63 12.07 6.73
N SER A 104 34.12 10.83 6.82
CA SER A 104 33.89 9.92 7.95
C SER A 104 35.03 9.98 8.98
N SER A 105 36.11 10.77 8.74
CA SER A 105 37.35 10.72 9.52
C SER A 105 37.18 11.00 11.02
N LYS A 106 36.18 11.83 11.38
CA LYS A 106 35.87 12.24 12.75
C LYS A 106 34.49 11.79 13.21
N CYS A 107 33.84 10.91 12.47
CA CYS A 107 32.51 10.38 12.79
C CYS A 107 32.59 8.97 13.36
N ASN A 108 31.57 8.59 14.11
CA ASN A 108 31.38 7.20 14.46
C ASN A 108 31.01 6.37 13.20
N PRO A 109 31.36 5.09 13.13
CA PRO A 109 31.02 4.25 11.98
C PRO A 109 29.53 4.30 11.65
N GLY A 110 29.21 4.47 10.36
CA GLY A 110 27.85 4.64 9.86
C GLY A 110 27.37 6.10 9.79
N TYR A 111 28.21 7.06 10.14
CA TYR A 111 27.95 8.50 10.05
C TYR A 111 29.03 9.22 9.24
N VAL A 112 28.63 10.29 8.57
CA VAL A 112 29.52 11.14 7.76
C VAL A 112 29.16 12.60 7.97
N ARG A 113 30.13 13.50 7.79
CA ARG A 113 29.92 14.94 7.60
C ARG A 113 29.99 15.24 6.11
N LEU A 114 29.32 16.28 5.64
CA LEU A 114 29.21 16.62 4.23
C LEU A 114 29.90 17.96 3.95
N LEU A 115 30.96 17.92 3.16
CA LEU A 115 31.74 19.07 2.69
C LEU A 115 31.28 19.45 1.28
N PRO A 116 31.12 20.75 0.95
CA PRO A 116 30.91 21.19 -0.43
C PRO A 116 32.04 20.72 -1.35
N SER A 117 31.69 20.11 -2.48
CA SER A 117 32.67 19.65 -3.46
C SER A 117 33.27 20.83 -4.25
N GLU A 118 34.53 20.71 -4.63
CA GLU A 118 35.18 21.68 -5.55
C GLU A 118 34.52 21.72 -6.93
N HIS A 119 33.84 20.66 -7.34
CA HIS A 119 33.06 20.63 -8.59
C HIS A 119 31.94 21.66 -8.64
N ASN A 120 31.50 22.20 -7.49
CA ASN A 120 30.50 23.25 -7.44
C ASN A 120 30.99 24.63 -7.87
N LYS A 121 32.31 24.84 -8.06
CA LYS A 121 32.92 26.16 -8.37
C LYS A 121 32.35 26.84 -9.61
N SER A 122 31.99 26.08 -10.64
CA SER A 122 31.39 26.60 -11.88
C SER A 122 29.90 26.96 -11.77
N MET A 123 29.25 26.55 -10.69
CA MET A 123 27.80 26.68 -10.51
C MET A 123 27.39 27.87 -9.62
N TYR A 124 28.28 28.74 -9.15
CA TYR A 124 28.07 29.81 -8.17
C TYR A 124 27.05 30.92 -8.55
N HIS A 125 26.36 30.82 -9.69
CA HIS A 125 25.48 31.87 -10.18
C HIS A 125 23.97 31.58 -10.17
N THR A 126 23.50 30.44 -9.62
CA THR A 126 22.08 30.15 -9.53
C THR A 126 21.51 30.39 -8.13
N LYS A 127 20.26 30.85 -8.06
CA LYS A 127 19.52 31.19 -6.83
C LYS A 127 19.50 30.06 -5.78
N LEU A 128 19.46 28.79 -6.21
CA LEU A 128 19.52 27.62 -5.33
C LEU A 128 20.84 27.50 -4.54
N LYS A 129 21.90 28.15 -5.01
CA LYS A 129 23.22 28.14 -4.36
C LYS A 129 23.30 29.09 -3.18
N ALA A 130 22.72 30.29 -3.30
CA ALA A 130 22.72 31.25 -2.22
C ALA A 130 22.03 30.62 -0.99
N ASP A 131 20.92 29.93 -1.22
CA ASP A 131 20.13 29.31 -0.15
C ASP A 131 20.89 28.18 0.57
N PHE A 132 21.74 27.38 -0.13
CA PHE A 132 22.49 26.28 0.51
C PHE A 132 23.76 26.74 1.25
N CYS A 133 24.36 27.86 0.88
CA CYS A 133 25.54 28.40 1.59
C CYS A 133 25.17 28.81 3.02
N ASP A 134 23.95 29.23 3.27
CA ASP A 134 23.48 29.66 4.60
C ASP A 134 23.33 28.47 5.58
N TYR A 135 23.29 27.23 5.07
CA TYR A 135 23.22 26.01 5.89
C TYR A 135 24.58 25.36 6.18
N LEU A 136 25.68 25.96 5.67
CA LEU A 136 27.03 25.50 5.96
C LEU A 136 27.51 26.07 7.30
N GLN A 137 27.86 25.18 8.21
CA GLN A 137 28.45 25.59 9.49
C GLN A 137 29.98 25.53 9.42
N PRO A 138 30.68 26.64 9.65
CA PRO A 138 32.13 26.68 9.65
C PRO A 138 32.71 25.98 10.90
N MET A 139 33.70 25.13 10.66
CA MET A 139 34.51 24.44 11.66
C MET A 139 35.99 24.74 11.37
N SER A 140 36.88 24.38 12.30
CA SER A 140 38.33 24.55 12.12
C SER A 140 38.94 23.79 10.93
N ASP A 141 38.26 22.76 10.46
CA ASP A 141 38.69 21.84 9.39
C ASP A 141 37.84 21.91 8.13
N GLY A 142 36.89 22.83 8.06
CA GLY A 142 36.05 23.04 6.88
C GLY A 142 34.66 23.56 7.19
N SER A 143 33.85 23.80 6.17
CA SER A 143 32.43 24.16 6.34
C SER A 143 31.55 22.95 5.97
N TYR A 144 30.68 22.52 6.86
CA TYR A 144 29.90 21.31 6.71
C TYR A 144 28.41 21.62 6.62
N LEU A 145 27.68 20.85 5.81
CA LEU A 145 26.22 20.90 5.72
C LEU A 145 25.59 20.39 7.03
N SER A 146 24.88 21.25 7.73
CA SER A 146 24.22 20.87 8.98
C SER A 146 23.00 19.97 8.73
N SER A 147 22.99 18.78 9.33
CA SER A 147 21.85 17.87 9.28
C SER A 147 20.67 18.39 10.12
N GLU A 148 20.95 19.11 11.21
CA GLU A 148 19.93 19.71 12.06
C GLU A 148 19.21 20.85 11.36
N TRP A 149 19.94 21.80 10.78
CA TRP A 149 19.38 22.88 9.97
C TRP A 149 18.61 22.36 8.76
N PHE A 150 19.14 21.35 8.09
CA PHE A 150 18.47 20.73 6.97
C PHE A 150 17.10 20.15 7.36
N ARG A 151 17.00 19.44 8.49
CA ARG A 151 15.72 18.94 9.01
C ARG A 151 14.75 20.07 9.28
N TYR A 152 15.22 21.12 9.94
CA TYR A 152 14.39 22.29 10.25
C TYR A 152 13.82 22.94 8.98
N MET A 153 14.67 23.12 7.96
CA MET A 153 14.26 23.65 6.67
C MET A 153 13.21 22.73 6.00
N MET A 154 13.39 21.42 6.03
CA MET A 154 12.43 20.49 5.43
C MET A 154 11.06 20.54 6.12
N VAL A 155 11.02 20.72 7.42
CA VAL A 155 9.77 20.96 8.17
C VAL A 155 9.10 22.25 7.71
N SER A 156 9.86 23.34 7.56
CA SER A 156 9.33 24.65 7.16
C SER A 156 8.86 24.70 5.70
N LEU A 157 9.44 23.86 4.82
CA LEU A 157 9.03 23.73 3.43
C LEU A 157 7.85 22.77 3.23
N THR A 158 7.52 21.98 4.25
CA THR A 158 6.32 21.11 4.19
C THR A 158 5.09 22.04 4.19
N PRO A 159 4.22 21.96 3.16
CA PRO A 159 3.08 22.88 3.08
C PRO A 159 2.26 22.82 4.35
N ASN A 160 2.10 23.96 5.04
CA ASN A 160 1.08 24.12 6.07
C ASN A 160 -0.28 23.99 5.39
N TYR A 161 -0.88 22.82 5.49
CA TYR A 161 -2.26 22.64 5.12
C TYR A 161 -3.11 23.20 6.26
N ASP A 162 -3.42 24.51 6.22
CA ASP A 162 -4.19 25.24 7.23
C ASP A 162 -5.58 24.63 7.52
N GLU A 163 -6.01 23.64 6.73
CA GLU A 163 -7.32 22.99 6.86
C GLU A 163 -7.28 21.66 7.64
N PHE A 164 -6.09 21.16 8.03
CA PHE A 164 -5.97 19.94 8.84
C PHE A 164 -5.02 20.15 10.02
N PRO A 165 -5.48 19.94 11.25
CA PRO A 165 -4.62 19.96 12.42
C PRO A 165 -3.77 18.68 12.45
N PHE A 166 -2.60 18.70 11.82
CA PHE A 166 -1.60 17.67 12.06
C PHE A 166 -0.42 18.27 12.82
N GLU A 167 -0.04 17.57 13.86
CA GLU A 167 1.15 17.88 14.62
C GLU A 167 2.35 17.20 13.93
N ILE A 168 3.36 18.00 13.54
CA ILE A 168 4.62 17.46 13.04
C ILE A 168 5.54 17.28 14.24
N VAL A 169 5.83 16.03 14.59
CA VAL A 169 6.78 15.68 15.62
C VAL A 169 8.05 15.14 14.96
N GLN A 170 9.20 15.67 15.35
CA GLN A 170 10.49 15.16 14.90
C GLN A 170 10.87 13.91 15.71
N HIS A 171 11.04 12.78 15.01
CA HIS A 171 11.51 11.54 15.61
C HIS A 171 12.73 10.99 14.83
N GLY A 172 13.92 11.20 15.36
CA GLY A 172 15.17 10.84 14.66
C GLY A 172 15.32 11.59 13.33
N PRO A 173 15.54 10.92 12.20
CA PRO A 173 15.59 11.52 10.87
C PRO A 173 14.20 11.78 10.27
N CYS A 174 13.15 11.25 10.90
CA CYS A 174 11.79 11.28 10.38
C CYS A 174 11.02 12.49 10.90
N MET A 175 10.14 13.01 10.05
CA MET A 175 9.02 13.84 10.44
C MET A 175 7.82 12.92 10.60
N MET A 176 7.34 12.77 11.81
CA MET A 176 6.10 12.05 12.10
C MET A 176 4.94 13.01 11.86
N MET A 177 4.09 12.67 10.91
CA MET A 177 2.85 13.37 10.63
C MET A 177 1.69 12.50 11.11
N ASN A 178 1.01 12.97 12.14
CA ASN A 178 -0.21 12.35 12.63
C ASN A 178 -1.37 12.81 11.76
N TYR A 179 -1.83 11.97 10.83
CA TYR A 179 -3.09 12.18 10.17
C TYR A 179 -4.20 11.59 11.03
N GLU A 180 -4.92 12.43 11.74
CA GLU A 180 -6.23 12.06 12.21
C GLU A 180 -7.17 11.99 11.00
N TYR A 181 -7.10 10.90 10.25
CA TYR A 181 -8.18 10.57 9.36
C TYR A 181 -9.37 10.26 10.27
N LEU A 182 -10.36 11.13 10.26
CA LEU A 182 -11.72 10.83 10.71
C LEU A 182 -12.33 9.75 9.79
N TYR A 183 -11.61 8.68 9.57
CA TYR A 183 -12.16 7.42 9.12
C TYR A 183 -12.75 6.79 10.38
N GLN A 184 -13.96 7.20 10.71
CA GLN A 184 -14.75 6.38 11.61
C GLN A 184 -14.92 5.05 10.90
N ASP A 185 -14.12 4.06 11.29
CA ASP A 185 -14.51 2.69 11.07
C ASP A 185 -15.93 2.57 11.65
N ILE A 186 -16.89 2.46 10.72
CA ILE A 186 -18.33 2.44 11.03
C ILE A 186 -18.65 1.34 12.04
N ARG A 187 -17.76 0.37 12.24
CA ARG A 187 -17.89 -0.72 13.23
C ARG A 187 -17.36 -0.36 14.62
N SER A 188 -16.32 0.46 14.73
CA SER A 188 -15.63 0.67 16.02
C SER A 188 -15.82 2.06 16.62
N LYS A 189 -16.37 3.05 15.90
CA LYS A 189 -16.48 4.48 16.32
C LYS A 189 -15.15 5.06 16.82
N ARG A 190 -14.00 4.47 16.48
CA ARG A 190 -12.66 4.96 16.84
C ARG A 190 -12.06 5.70 15.67
N ALA A 191 -11.51 6.88 15.92
CA ALA A 191 -10.64 7.55 14.97
C ALA A 191 -9.40 6.66 14.74
N VAL A 192 -9.13 6.32 13.48
CA VAL A 192 -7.88 5.63 13.12
C VAL A 192 -6.85 6.72 12.91
N VAL A 193 -5.98 6.93 13.88
CA VAL A 193 -4.78 7.75 13.72
C VAL A 193 -3.80 6.93 12.89
N THR A 194 -3.48 7.38 11.69
CA THR A 194 -2.43 6.78 10.87
C THR A 194 -1.16 7.62 11.06
N GLU A 195 -0.21 7.07 11.79
CA GLU A 195 1.13 7.64 11.91
C GLU A 195 1.88 7.45 10.59
N TYR A 196 2.48 8.52 10.13
CA TYR A 196 3.19 8.58 8.87
C TYR A 196 4.58 9.17 9.08
N ASP A 197 5.58 8.32 8.98
CA ASP A 197 6.97 8.70 9.15
C ASP A 197 7.64 8.97 7.80
N ALA A 198 8.06 10.21 7.58
CA ALA A 198 8.76 10.61 6.37
C ALA A 198 10.20 11.06 6.69
N ALA A 199 11.19 10.41 6.09
CA ALA A 199 12.59 10.81 6.17
C ALA A 199 13.08 11.36 4.84
N TYR A 200 13.60 12.58 4.82
CA TYR A 200 14.33 13.12 3.66
C TYR A 200 15.70 12.49 3.55
N ALA A 201 16.13 12.19 2.33
CA ALA A 201 17.40 11.53 2.07
C ALA A 201 18.12 12.17 0.88
N LEU A 202 19.44 12.23 0.96
CA LEU A 202 20.33 12.62 -0.12
C LEU A 202 20.99 11.39 -0.72
N THR A 203 21.11 11.35 -2.04
CA THR A 203 21.71 10.22 -2.76
C THR A 203 23.22 10.18 -2.53
N TYR A 204 23.70 9.06 -1.97
CA TYR A 204 25.10 8.75 -1.89
C TYR A 204 25.50 7.96 -3.16
N ARG A 205 26.31 8.56 -4.00
CA ARG A 205 26.70 7.96 -5.28
C ARG A 205 27.64 6.78 -5.06
N GLY A 206 27.15 5.60 -5.30
CA GLY A 206 27.88 4.37 -4.99
C GLY A 206 27.73 3.94 -3.52
N TRP A 207 28.83 3.49 -2.93
CA TRP A 207 28.87 2.93 -1.58
C TRP A 207 29.97 3.57 -0.73
N PRO A 208 29.69 3.89 0.55
CA PRO A 208 30.71 4.33 1.48
C PRO A 208 31.81 3.29 1.65
N GLU A 209 33.06 3.74 1.80
CA GLU A 209 34.21 2.86 1.98
C GLU A 209 34.00 1.85 3.10
N GLU A 210 33.38 2.28 4.20
CA GLU A 210 33.08 1.43 5.38
C GLU A 210 32.14 0.24 5.07
N ALA A 211 31.34 0.33 3.98
CA ALA A 211 30.38 -0.69 3.58
C ALA A 211 30.89 -1.56 2.42
N ILE A 212 32.04 -1.28 1.82
CA ILE A 212 32.60 -2.05 0.69
C ILE A 212 32.84 -3.51 1.08
N GLU A 213 33.22 -3.77 2.35
CA GLU A 213 33.41 -5.13 2.87
C GLU A 213 32.17 -6.00 2.63
N TRP A 214 30.96 -5.46 2.71
CA TRP A 214 29.74 -6.20 2.45
C TRP A 214 29.69 -6.80 1.03
N LYS A 215 30.21 -6.11 0.03
CA LYS A 215 30.21 -6.58 -1.37
C LYS A 215 31.15 -7.76 -1.58
N THR A 216 32.26 -7.77 -0.87
CA THR A 216 33.35 -8.73 -1.05
C THR A 216 33.41 -9.80 0.04
N ARG A 217 32.54 -9.73 1.04
CA ARG A 217 32.49 -10.64 2.17
C ARG A 217 32.32 -12.10 1.73
N ASP A 218 33.16 -12.98 2.26
CA ASP A 218 33.00 -14.43 2.06
C ASP A 218 31.76 -14.95 2.80
N ARG A 219 30.84 -15.58 2.06
CA ARG A 219 29.58 -16.12 2.56
C ARG A 219 29.51 -17.62 2.29
N LYS A 220 30.02 -18.40 3.21
CA LYS A 220 30.02 -19.87 3.11
C LYS A 220 28.62 -20.47 3.03
N SER A 221 27.62 -19.78 3.55
CA SER A 221 26.22 -20.22 3.59
C SER A 221 25.50 -20.14 2.24
N GLY A 222 26.01 -19.35 1.28
CA GLY A 222 25.34 -19.04 0.00
C GLY A 222 24.16 -18.05 0.11
N TRP A 223 23.93 -17.46 1.27
CA TRP A 223 22.94 -16.39 1.45
C TRP A 223 23.63 -15.06 1.82
N PRO A 224 23.22 -13.90 1.22
CA PRO A 224 22.35 -13.75 0.07
C PRO A 224 22.92 -14.41 -1.21
N ALA A 225 22.03 -14.79 -2.15
CA ALA A 225 22.47 -15.38 -3.41
C ALA A 225 23.39 -14.42 -4.19
N PRO A 226 24.40 -14.92 -4.96
CA PRO A 226 25.34 -14.07 -5.71
C PRO A 226 24.65 -13.10 -6.66
N THR A 227 23.55 -13.51 -7.27
CA THR A 227 22.71 -12.64 -8.13
C THR A 227 22.10 -11.45 -7.37
N LEU A 228 21.65 -11.69 -6.14
CA LEU A 228 21.12 -10.65 -5.27
C LEU A 228 22.22 -9.72 -4.77
N ILE A 229 23.39 -10.26 -4.41
CA ILE A 229 24.56 -9.43 -4.06
C ILE A 229 24.95 -8.53 -5.22
N SER A 230 25.02 -9.07 -6.45
CA SER A 230 25.31 -8.30 -7.65
C SER A 230 24.29 -7.19 -7.92
N LYS A 231 23.00 -7.49 -7.70
CA LYS A 231 21.92 -6.49 -7.82
C LYS A 231 22.07 -5.37 -6.80
N ILE A 232 22.18 -5.72 -5.52
CA ILE A 232 22.30 -4.76 -4.41
C ILE A 232 23.58 -3.91 -4.54
N SER A 233 24.70 -4.52 -4.95
CA SER A 233 25.98 -3.81 -5.13
C SER A 233 25.96 -2.69 -6.15
N LYS A 234 24.97 -2.69 -7.07
CA LYS A 234 24.76 -1.65 -8.08
C LYS A 234 23.82 -0.53 -7.61
N MET A 235 23.16 -0.71 -6.48
CA MET A 235 22.26 0.29 -5.94
C MET A 235 23.06 1.39 -5.23
N ASN A 236 22.55 2.61 -5.24
CA ASN A 236 23.07 3.69 -4.42
C ASN A 236 22.66 3.52 -2.95
N CYS A 237 23.49 4.07 -2.06
CA CYS A 237 23.11 4.31 -0.67
C CYS A 237 22.54 5.72 -0.54
N HIS A 238 22.12 6.07 0.65
CA HIS A 238 21.60 7.39 0.98
C HIS A 238 22.21 7.88 2.28
N VAL A 239 22.10 9.18 2.55
CA VAL A 239 22.31 9.73 3.89
C VAL A 239 21.04 10.43 4.35
N VAL A 240 20.73 10.28 5.63
CA VAL A 240 19.57 10.90 6.27
C VAL A 240 20.05 11.87 7.36
N PRO A 241 19.32 13.00 7.59
CA PRO A 241 19.80 14.10 8.44
C PRO A 241 19.64 13.78 9.93
N VAL A 242 20.48 12.90 10.45
CA VAL A 242 20.59 12.60 11.88
C VAL A 242 22.01 12.20 12.23
N GLY A 243 22.59 12.84 13.24
CA GLY A 243 23.91 12.49 13.75
C GLY A 243 23.89 11.51 14.91
N ASP A 244 25.07 11.06 15.33
CA ASP A 244 25.24 10.24 16.52
C ASP A 244 25.04 11.09 17.78
N SER A 245 24.10 10.72 18.62
CA SER A 245 23.75 11.46 19.84
C SER A 245 24.89 11.58 20.86
N SER A 246 25.95 10.77 20.76
CA SER A 246 27.13 10.87 21.60
C SER A 246 28.22 11.74 21.00
N SER A 247 28.09 12.21 19.78
CA SER A 247 29.06 13.06 19.11
C SER A 247 28.87 14.53 19.48
N THR A 248 29.98 15.25 19.70
CA THR A 248 29.97 16.69 19.90
C THR A 248 29.60 17.48 18.64
N THR A 249 29.64 16.82 17.47
CA THR A 249 29.29 17.38 16.17
C THR A 249 28.03 16.73 15.58
N CYS A 250 27.15 16.19 16.42
CA CYS A 250 25.94 15.46 15.96
C CYS A 250 25.03 16.29 15.05
N SER A 251 25.00 17.62 15.19
CA SER A 251 24.23 18.54 14.32
C SER A 251 24.77 18.64 12.89
N LEU A 252 26.00 18.19 12.65
CA LEU A 252 26.67 18.20 11.32
C LEU A 252 26.76 16.82 10.70
N GLU A 253 26.42 15.78 11.46
CA GLU A 253 26.56 14.39 11.02
C GLU A 253 25.30 13.90 10.33
N TRP A 254 25.51 13.02 9.35
CA TRP A 254 24.48 12.39 8.54
C TRP A 254 24.63 10.88 8.65
N ARG A 255 23.55 10.16 8.95
CA ARG A 255 23.56 8.71 9.05
C ARG A 255 23.45 8.07 7.67
N GLN A 256 24.35 7.15 7.38
CA GLN A 256 24.28 6.31 6.18
C GLN A 256 23.07 5.40 6.24
N SER A 257 22.32 5.31 5.15
CA SER A 257 21.09 4.52 5.02
C SER A 257 21.17 3.54 3.86
N PHE A 258 20.89 2.27 4.13
CA PHE A 258 20.85 1.19 3.18
C PHE A 258 19.40 0.67 2.98
N LEU A 259 18.41 1.51 3.23
CA LEU A 259 16.99 1.16 3.22
C LEU A 259 16.57 0.38 1.97
N LEU A 260 16.97 0.82 0.78
CA LEU A 260 16.61 0.14 -0.47
C LEU A 260 17.29 -1.22 -0.59
N CYS A 261 18.54 -1.33 -0.13
CA CYS A 261 19.28 -2.59 -0.09
C CYS A 261 18.63 -3.59 0.87
N GLU A 262 18.18 -3.11 2.04
CA GLU A 262 17.47 -3.91 3.04
C GLU A 262 16.12 -4.42 2.52
N LYS A 263 15.35 -3.57 1.85
CA LYS A 263 14.10 -3.97 1.18
C LYS A 263 14.34 -5.13 0.22
N GLU A 264 15.38 -5.04 -0.62
CA GLU A 264 15.71 -6.12 -1.57
C GLU A 264 16.11 -7.41 -0.86
N LEU A 265 16.80 -7.35 0.28
CA LEU A 265 17.09 -8.55 1.09
C LEU A 265 15.81 -9.19 1.65
N ILE A 266 14.92 -8.42 2.26
CA ILE A 266 13.64 -8.91 2.82
C ILE A 266 12.75 -9.49 1.71
N TRP A 267 12.63 -8.82 0.58
CA TRP A 267 11.84 -9.33 -0.55
C TRP A 267 12.37 -10.64 -1.16
N ASN A 268 13.61 -11.00 -0.84
CA ASN A 268 14.21 -12.28 -1.23
C ASN A 268 14.25 -13.33 -0.10
N PHE A 269 13.63 -13.07 1.03
CA PHE A 269 13.43 -14.07 2.07
C PHE A 269 12.53 -15.22 1.57
N ASN A 270 12.73 -16.41 2.13
CA ASN A 270 11.77 -17.50 2.01
C ASN A 270 10.70 -17.43 3.12
N ASP A 271 9.68 -18.27 3.03
CA ASP A 271 8.55 -18.28 3.98
C ASP A 271 9.03 -18.36 5.44
N THR A 272 9.98 -19.25 5.73
CA THR A 272 10.47 -19.46 7.10
C THR A 272 11.20 -18.24 7.65
N GLN A 273 11.99 -17.53 6.84
CA GLN A 273 12.65 -16.29 7.24
C GLN A 273 11.64 -15.18 7.52
N ILE A 274 10.64 -15.00 6.65
CA ILE A 274 9.55 -14.03 6.84
C ILE A 274 8.82 -14.32 8.15
N GLN A 275 8.40 -15.56 8.33
CA GLN A 275 7.64 -16.00 9.50
C GLN A 275 8.45 -15.84 10.79
N CYS A 276 9.73 -16.21 10.77
CA CYS A 276 10.63 -16.03 11.90
C CYS A 276 10.74 -14.54 12.29
N TYR A 277 10.92 -13.65 11.33
CA TYR A 277 10.98 -12.21 11.57
C TYR A 277 9.68 -11.66 12.18
N VAL A 278 8.53 -12.07 11.65
CA VAL A 278 7.23 -11.67 12.19
C VAL A 278 7.00 -12.16 13.61
N ILE A 279 7.32 -13.43 13.89
CA ILE A 279 7.20 -13.97 15.26
C ILE A 279 8.16 -13.24 16.22
N MET A 280 9.40 -12.96 15.82
CA MET A 280 10.33 -12.18 16.64
C MET A 280 9.76 -10.81 17.04
N LYS A 281 9.15 -10.08 16.12
CA LYS A 281 8.50 -8.79 16.43
C LYS A 281 7.42 -8.96 17.49
N ARG A 282 6.56 -9.97 17.38
CA ARG A 282 5.48 -10.23 18.34
C ARG A 282 6.01 -10.65 19.71
N LEU A 283 7.05 -11.49 19.74
CA LEU A 283 7.68 -11.92 21.00
C LEU A 283 8.34 -10.75 21.73
N VAL A 284 9.09 -9.92 21.00
CA VAL A 284 9.72 -8.72 21.60
C VAL A 284 8.68 -7.76 22.12
N LYS A 285 7.66 -7.43 21.31
CA LYS A 285 6.58 -6.52 21.71
C LYS A 285 5.84 -7.00 22.95
N LYS A 286 5.60 -8.31 23.08
CA LYS A 286 4.85 -8.88 24.21
C LYS A 286 5.69 -9.08 25.47
N TYR A 287 6.94 -9.51 25.31
CA TYR A 287 7.70 -10.01 26.45
C TYR A 287 8.89 -9.13 26.85
N ILE A 288 9.44 -8.34 25.93
CA ILE A 288 10.62 -7.53 26.17
C ILE A 288 10.28 -6.07 26.35
N ASP A 289 9.50 -5.48 25.43
CA ASP A 289 9.13 -4.05 25.49
C ASP A 289 8.53 -3.62 26.84
N PRO A 290 7.66 -4.43 27.51
CA PRO A 290 7.14 -4.05 28.83
C PRO A 290 8.21 -3.98 29.95
N LEU A 291 9.34 -4.63 29.75
CA LEU A 291 10.43 -4.74 30.74
C LEU A 291 11.62 -3.83 30.41
N ALA A 292 11.86 -3.57 29.13
CA ALA A 292 12.91 -2.73 28.61
C ALA A 292 12.38 -1.94 27.40
N PRO A 293 11.57 -0.89 27.64
CA PRO A 293 10.93 -0.12 26.58
C PRO A 293 11.95 0.50 25.62
N ASP A 294 11.62 0.51 24.33
CA ASP A 294 12.39 1.13 23.24
C ASP A 294 13.85 0.66 23.08
N GLN A 295 14.25 -0.44 23.76
CA GLN A 295 15.62 -0.98 23.65
C GLN A 295 15.80 -1.79 22.36
N ILE A 296 14.75 -2.41 21.82
CA ILE A 296 14.82 -3.26 20.62
C ILE A 296 13.81 -2.78 19.60
N SER A 297 14.28 -2.22 18.50
CA SER A 297 13.43 -1.82 17.36
C SER A 297 13.26 -2.98 16.36
N SER A 298 12.27 -2.89 15.48
CA SER A 298 12.09 -3.79 14.34
C SER A 298 13.34 -3.84 13.45
N TYR A 299 14.07 -2.73 13.35
CA TYR A 299 15.35 -2.66 12.64
C TYR A 299 16.45 -3.54 13.25
N ASN A 300 16.54 -3.59 14.57
CA ASN A 300 17.48 -4.48 15.26
C ASN A 300 17.15 -5.96 14.97
N LEU A 301 15.87 -6.33 14.99
CA LEU A 301 15.42 -7.68 14.67
C LEU A 301 15.72 -8.06 13.22
N LYS A 302 15.53 -7.12 12.29
CA LYS A 302 15.89 -7.26 10.88
C LYS A 302 17.39 -7.53 10.73
N THR A 303 18.22 -6.80 11.42
CA THR A 303 19.68 -6.99 11.41
C THR A 303 20.08 -8.37 11.97
N VAL A 304 19.45 -8.81 13.06
CA VAL A 304 19.69 -10.14 13.62
C VAL A 304 19.38 -11.24 12.62
N ILE A 305 18.21 -11.19 11.95
CA ILE A 305 17.84 -12.25 10.99
C ILE A 305 18.74 -12.24 9.75
N PHE A 306 19.24 -11.09 9.30
CA PHE A 306 20.23 -11.04 8.23
C PHE A 306 21.51 -11.78 8.61
N TRP A 307 22.05 -11.53 9.79
CA TRP A 307 23.24 -12.22 10.28
C TRP A 307 23.02 -13.73 10.44
N VAL A 308 21.92 -14.15 11.05
CA VAL A 308 21.60 -15.57 11.22
C VAL A 308 21.37 -16.26 9.87
N SER A 309 20.77 -15.57 8.89
CA SER A 309 20.58 -16.10 7.53
C SER A 309 21.92 -16.28 6.81
N GLU A 310 22.85 -15.34 6.97
CA GLU A 310 24.19 -15.42 6.40
C GLU A 310 25.03 -16.53 7.06
N GLU A 311 24.87 -16.76 8.36
CA GLU A 311 25.62 -17.76 9.12
C GLU A 311 25.14 -19.21 8.84
N HIS A 312 23.82 -19.41 8.65
CA HIS A 312 23.25 -20.76 8.61
C HIS A 312 22.91 -21.30 7.23
N GLY A 313 22.80 -20.44 6.22
CA GLY A 313 22.41 -20.84 4.87
C GLY A 313 20.94 -21.27 4.71
N LEU A 314 20.49 -21.32 3.46
CA LEU A 314 19.08 -21.56 3.13
C LEU A 314 18.57 -22.96 3.50
N TYR A 315 19.44 -23.97 3.55
CA TYR A 315 19.05 -25.35 3.86
C TYR A 315 18.46 -25.51 5.28
N LYS A 316 18.75 -24.58 6.17
CA LYS A 316 18.22 -24.58 7.53
C LYS A 316 16.84 -23.93 7.62
N TRP A 317 16.52 -23.00 6.74
CA TRP A 317 15.29 -22.23 6.74
C TRP A 317 14.15 -23.00 6.04
N THR A 318 13.58 -23.98 6.75
CA THR A 318 12.44 -24.78 6.28
C THR A 318 11.28 -24.73 7.28
N PRO A 319 10.01 -24.89 6.82
CA PRO A 319 8.86 -24.86 7.72
C PRO A 319 8.97 -25.79 8.92
N ALA A 320 9.53 -27.00 8.72
CA ALA A 320 9.77 -27.97 9.78
C ALA A 320 10.79 -27.52 10.83
N LYS A 321 11.62 -26.52 10.52
CA LYS A 321 12.66 -25.97 11.40
C LYS A 321 12.36 -24.56 11.89
N LEU A 322 11.16 -24.01 11.63
CA LEU A 322 10.80 -22.64 11.97
C LEU A 322 11.13 -22.26 13.42
N LEU A 323 10.68 -23.07 14.38
CA LEU A 323 10.94 -22.80 15.80
C LEU A 323 12.42 -22.96 16.19
N LEU A 324 13.18 -23.81 15.50
CA LEU A 324 14.62 -23.91 15.70
C LEU A 324 15.33 -22.66 15.17
N CYS A 325 14.98 -22.19 13.97
CA CYS A 325 15.51 -20.94 13.42
C CYS A 325 15.17 -19.75 14.32
N LEU A 326 13.97 -19.74 14.88
CA LEU A 326 13.56 -18.72 15.83
C LEU A 326 14.40 -18.74 17.11
N LYS A 327 14.69 -19.93 17.66
CA LYS A 327 15.60 -20.07 18.81
C LYS A 327 17.01 -19.53 18.51
N ASP A 328 17.54 -19.80 17.32
CA ASP A 328 18.85 -19.28 16.90
C ASP A 328 18.85 -17.74 16.81
N CYS A 329 17.78 -17.15 16.25
CA CYS A 329 17.63 -15.69 16.20
C CYS A 329 17.54 -15.07 17.60
N LEU A 330 16.75 -15.66 18.52
CA LEU A 330 16.63 -15.18 19.89
C LEU A 330 17.94 -15.35 20.68
N ALA A 331 18.66 -16.46 20.48
CA ALA A 331 19.96 -16.67 21.06
C ALA A 331 20.99 -15.64 20.56
N ARG A 332 20.98 -15.35 19.24
CA ARG A 332 21.84 -14.31 18.66
C ARG A 332 21.50 -12.93 19.22
N LEU A 333 20.20 -12.58 19.33
CA LEU A 333 19.76 -11.34 19.95
C LEU A 333 20.24 -11.24 21.40
N SER A 334 20.07 -12.29 22.19
CA SER A 334 20.54 -12.36 23.59
C SER A 334 22.05 -12.11 23.71
N GLN A 335 22.86 -12.74 22.85
CA GLN A 335 24.31 -12.53 22.79
C GLN A 335 24.66 -11.08 22.44
N CYS A 336 23.93 -10.47 21.50
CA CYS A 336 24.15 -9.07 21.12
C CYS A 336 23.83 -8.13 22.29
N ILE A 337 22.74 -8.38 23.03
CA ILE A 337 22.37 -7.62 24.23
C ILE A 337 23.42 -7.78 25.32
N GLU A 338 23.86 -9.02 25.58
CA GLU A 338 24.90 -9.34 26.60
C GLU A 338 26.19 -8.55 26.34
N ARG A 339 26.63 -8.53 25.08
CA ARG A 339 27.83 -7.77 24.64
C ARG A 339 27.59 -6.31 24.43
N ARG A 340 26.34 -5.84 24.45
CA ARG A 340 25.92 -4.50 23.98
C ARG A 340 26.50 -4.20 22.59
N ASN A 341 26.51 -5.15 21.71
CA ASN A 341 27.07 -5.02 20.38
C ASN A 341 26.23 -5.80 19.36
N LEU A 342 25.50 -5.06 18.55
CA LEU A 342 24.80 -5.57 17.36
C LEU A 342 25.44 -4.90 16.14
N PRO A 343 26.35 -5.58 15.41
CA PRO A 343 26.97 -5.03 14.22
C PRO A 343 25.92 -4.74 13.14
N HIS A 344 26.00 -3.54 12.57
CA HIS A 344 25.16 -3.19 11.42
C HIS A 344 25.48 -4.11 10.23
N TYR A 345 24.47 -4.55 9.49
CA TYR A 345 24.65 -5.58 8.47
C TYR A 345 25.51 -5.13 7.29
N PHE A 346 25.41 -3.86 6.87
CA PHE A 346 26.22 -3.30 5.78
C PHE A 346 27.50 -2.63 6.27
N VAL A 347 27.45 -1.85 7.35
CA VAL A 347 28.60 -1.17 7.96
C VAL A 347 29.00 -1.93 9.22
N ARG A 348 29.77 -3.00 9.09
CA ARG A 348 30.03 -3.96 10.18
C ARG A 348 30.63 -3.33 11.44
N LYS A 349 31.38 -2.22 11.30
CA LYS A 349 31.96 -1.48 12.40
C LYS A 349 30.95 -0.67 13.21
N ALA A 350 29.79 -0.34 12.62
CA ALA A 350 28.73 0.37 13.32
C ALA A 350 27.99 -0.55 14.29
N ASN A 351 27.81 -0.10 15.52
CA ASN A 351 27.14 -0.85 16.58
C ASN A 351 25.74 -0.27 16.84
N LEU A 352 24.68 -1.02 16.48
CA LEU A 352 23.30 -0.61 16.68
C LEU A 352 22.84 -0.58 18.15
N PHE A 353 23.58 -1.22 19.06
CA PHE A 353 23.34 -1.20 20.50
C PHE A 353 24.23 -0.23 21.26
N ARG A 354 24.92 0.69 20.59
CA ARG A 354 25.80 1.66 21.23
C ARG A 354 25.08 2.48 22.31
N HIS A 355 23.85 2.92 22.01
CA HIS A 355 23.00 3.73 22.89
C HIS A 355 21.85 2.96 23.53
N ARG A 356 21.88 1.63 23.46
CA ARG A 356 20.85 0.75 24.00
C ARG A 356 21.37 -0.04 25.18
N PHE A 357 20.47 -0.49 26.04
CA PHE A 357 20.79 -1.31 27.22
C PHE A 357 21.90 -0.67 28.09
N LEU A 358 21.81 0.63 28.30
CA LEU A 358 22.73 1.35 29.18
C LEU A 358 22.47 1.01 30.65
N SER A 359 21.21 0.73 31.02
CA SER A 359 20.83 0.24 32.33
C SER A 359 21.21 -1.25 32.49
N PRO A 360 22.05 -1.61 33.49
CA PRO A 360 22.36 -3.00 33.79
C PRO A 360 21.11 -3.83 34.14
N HIS A 361 20.14 -3.24 34.81
CA HIS A 361 18.88 -3.86 35.18
C HIS A 361 18.07 -4.28 33.95
N GLU A 362 17.79 -3.33 33.05
CA GLU A 362 17.05 -3.61 31.79
C GLU A 362 17.74 -4.70 30.97
N LYS A 363 19.07 -4.66 30.90
CA LYS A 363 19.88 -5.64 30.20
C LYS A 363 19.68 -7.05 30.79
N ILE A 364 19.80 -7.19 32.10
CA ILE A 364 19.69 -8.49 32.81
C ILE A 364 18.28 -9.05 32.61
N VAL A 365 17.24 -8.22 32.88
CA VAL A 365 15.85 -8.65 32.79
C VAL A 365 15.48 -9.04 31.36
N ALA A 366 15.95 -8.33 30.35
CA ALA A 366 15.73 -8.66 28.95
C ALA A 366 16.36 -10.01 28.57
N ILE A 367 17.60 -10.27 29.00
CA ILE A 367 18.31 -11.53 28.74
C ILE A 367 17.61 -12.71 29.42
N GLU A 368 17.25 -12.58 30.69
CA GLU A 368 16.54 -13.63 31.44
C GLU A 368 15.18 -13.92 30.79
N LYS A 369 14.46 -12.88 30.36
CA LYS A 369 13.18 -13.05 29.69
C LYS A 369 13.32 -13.71 28.33
N LEU A 370 14.32 -13.33 27.53
CA LEU A 370 14.62 -13.97 26.25
C LEU A 370 14.97 -15.45 26.42
N ARG A 371 15.74 -15.80 27.46
CA ARG A 371 16.06 -17.20 27.81
C ARG A 371 14.77 -17.96 28.12
N ASN A 372 13.93 -17.44 29.00
CA ASN A 372 12.65 -18.07 29.34
C ASN A 372 11.74 -18.25 28.11
N VAL A 373 11.66 -17.24 27.23
CA VAL A 373 10.91 -17.31 25.96
C VAL A 373 11.48 -18.39 25.05
N THR A 374 12.80 -18.52 24.97
CA THR A 374 13.49 -19.50 24.12
C THR A 374 13.30 -20.92 24.64
N ASP A 375 13.36 -21.13 25.96
CA ASP A 375 13.14 -22.44 26.61
C ASP A 375 11.70 -22.91 26.41
N ASN A 376 10.74 -21.98 26.47
CA ASN A 376 9.31 -22.23 26.30
C ASN A 376 8.78 -21.77 24.92
N ILE A 377 9.54 -21.96 23.84
CA ILE A 377 9.32 -21.30 22.54
C ILE A 377 7.93 -21.54 21.96
N VAL A 378 7.38 -22.74 22.06
CA VAL A 378 6.03 -23.08 21.56
C VAL A 378 4.97 -22.27 22.32
N ILE A 379 4.98 -22.35 23.64
CA ILE A 379 4.03 -21.68 24.52
C ILE A 379 4.16 -20.16 24.35
N SER A 380 5.37 -19.65 24.30
CA SER A 380 5.65 -18.23 24.14
C SER A 380 5.13 -17.72 22.79
N THR A 381 5.33 -18.48 21.71
CA THR A 381 4.86 -18.12 20.37
C THR A 381 3.32 -18.09 20.29
N LEU A 382 2.65 -19.13 20.78
CA LEU A 382 1.19 -19.19 20.79
C LEU A 382 0.57 -18.09 21.67
N ASN A 383 1.15 -17.84 22.83
CA ASN A 383 0.73 -16.76 23.71
C ASN A 383 0.98 -15.37 23.12
N ALA A 384 2.03 -15.17 22.34
CA ALA A 384 2.28 -13.91 21.66
C ALA A 384 1.25 -13.64 20.55
N GLY A 385 0.58 -14.68 20.08
CA GLY A 385 -0.34 -14.63 18.96
C GLY A 385 0.40 -14.70 17.62
N LEU A 386 -0.18 -15.41 16.66
CA LEU A 386 0.39 -15.51 15.31
C LEU A 386 -0.20 -14.43 14.39
N HIS A 387 -1.51 -14.23 14.50
CA HIS A 387 -2.28 -13.19 13.82
C HIS A 387 -3.71 -13.13 14.37
N GLN A 388 -4.50 -12.10 14.02
CA GLN A 388 -5.84 -11.88 14.58
C GLN A 388 -6.84 -13.03 14.34
N GLN A 389 -6.71 -13.75 13.23
CA GLN A 389 -7.61 -14.84 12.84
C GLN A 389 -6.94 -16.23 12.95
N SER A 390 -5.88 -16.35 13.76
CA SER A 390 -5.14 -17.60 13.93
C SER A 390 -6.02 -18.68 14.58
N LYS A 391 -6.28 -19.74 13.82
CA LYS A 391 -7.01 -20.92 14.32
C LYS A 391 -6.22 -21.64 15.42
N LEU A 392 -4.91 -21.71 15.30
CA LEU A 392 -4.04 -22.32 16.33
C LEU A 392 -4.10 -21.52 17.63
N CYS A 393 -4.06 -20.20 17.58
CA CYS A 393 -4.16 -19.36 18.76
C CYS A 393 -5.56 -19.43 19.41
N THR A 394 -6.62 -19.51 18.60
CA THR A 394 -7.97 -19.72 19.11
C THR A 394 -8.06 -21.04 19.86
N LEU A 395 -7.67 -22.14 19.26
CA LEU A 395 -7.65 -23.46 19.88
C LEU A 395 -6.77 -23.52 21.16
N TRP A 396 -5.62 -22.83 21.13
CA TRP A 396 -4.75 -22.68 22.30
C TRP A 396 -5.47 -22.00 23.46
N ASN A 397 -6.20 -20.94 23.21
CA ASN A 397 -6.95 -20.19 24.21
C ASN A 397 -8.15 -21.00 24.73
N ASP A 398 -8.93 -21.62 23.82
CA ASP A 398 -10.13 -22.40 24.13
C ASP A 398 -9.79 -23.65 24.97
N SER A 399 -8.59 -24.23 24.77
CA SER A 399 -8.08 -25.35 25.58
C SER A 399 -7.58 -24.95 26.95
N GLY A 400 -7.76 -23.72 27.38
CA GLY A 400 -7.23 -23.20 28.66
C GLY A 400 -5.70 -23.17 28.68
N LYS A 401 -5.04 -22.99 27.52
CA LYS A 401 -3.60 -23.00 27.32
C LYS A 401 -2.94 -24.36 27.64
N LYS A 402 -3.69 -25.42 27.47
CA LYS A 402 -3.25 -26.81 27.59
C LYS A 402 -3.62 -27.53 26.30
N LEU A 403 -2.70 -27.65 25.35
CA LEU A 403 -2.88 -28.42 24.12
C LEU A 403 -2.31 -29.83 24.29
N PRO A 404 -3.14 -30.86 24.53
CA PRO A 404 -2.69 -32.24 24.50
C PRO A 404 -2.26 -32.66 23.09
N MET A 405 -1.27 -33.53 22.97
CA MET A 405 -0.75 -34.02 21.67
C MET A 405 -1.81 -34.60 20.75
N PHE A 406 -2.85 -35.25 21.28
CA PHE A 406 -3.93 -35.83 20.46
C PHE A 406 -4.83 -34.77 19.80
N LEU A 407 -5.02 -33.62 20.44
CA LEU A 407 -5.72 -32.49 19.83
C LEU A 407 -4.90 -31.86 18.69
N LEU A 408 -3.58 -31.82 18.80
CA LEU A 408 -2.70 -31.38 17.75
C LEU A 408 -2.75 -32.31 16.52
N GLU A 409 -2.88 -33.64 16.71
CA GLU A 409 -3.02 -34.60 15.59
C GLU A 409 -4.40 -34.50 14.92
N GLY A 410 -5.48 -34.36 15.69
CA GLY A 410 -6.83 -34.14 15.17
C GLY A 410 -6.94 -32.80 14.39
N VAL A 411 -6.46 -31.73 15.01
CA VAL A 411 -6.38 -30.40 14.38
C VAL A 411 -5.48 -30.42 13.15
N LYS A 412 -4.38 -31.20 13.18
CA LYS A 412 -3.47 -31.30 12.03
C LYS A 412 -4.17 -31.82 10.80
N ASN A 413 -4.98 -32.85 10.92
CA ASN A 413 -5.67 -33.45 9.78
C ASN A 413 -6.76 -32.50 9.23
N GLU A 414 -7.63 -31.97 10.08
CA GLU A 414 -8.64 -30.99 9.69
C GLU A 414 -7.99 -29.71 9.10
N PHE A 415 -6.92 -29.21 9.74
CA PHE A 415 -6.19 -28.05 9.28
C PHE A 415 -5.53 -28.28 7.93
N LEU A 416 -4.97 -29.48 7.69
CA LEU A 416 -4.31 -29.84 6.44
C LEU A 416 -5.29 -30.02 5.30
N GLU A 417 -6.44 -30.60 5.53
CA GLU A 417 -7.50 -30.80 4.53
C GLU A 417 -8.05 -29.46 4.05
N ASN A 418 -8.33 -28.55 4.98
CA ASN A 418 -8.90 -27.24 4.65
C ASN A 418 -7.85 -26.17 4.28
N HIS A 419 -6.58 -26.40 4.61
CA HIS A 419 -5.52 -25.40 4.42
C HIS A 419 -5.34 -25.00 2.95
N ARG A 420 -5.34 -25.99 2.03
CA ARG A 420 -5.13 -25.72 0.60
C ARG A 420 -6.19 -24.80 0.02
N VAL A 421 -7.46 -25.08 0.32
CA VAL A 421 -8.59 -24.25 -0.12
C VAL A 421 -8.49 -22.85 0.51
N SER A 422 -8.34 -22.80 1.82
CA SER A 422 -8.20 -21.53 2.57
C SER A 422 -7.04 -20.68 2.06
N LEU A 423 -5.91 -21.30 1.73
CA LEU A 423 -4.74 -20.60 1.20
C LEU A 423 -5.00 -20.03 -0.20
N LEU A 424 -5.65 -20.79 -1.08
CA LEU A 424 -6.02 -20.34 -2.42
C LEU A 424 -6.98 -19.15 -2.36
N LEU A 425 -8.01 -19.24 -1.54
CA LEU A 425 -8.98 -18.16 -1.31
C LEU A 425 -8.26 -16.91 -0.75
N ARG A 426 -7.38 -17.11 0.22
CA ARG A 426 -6.60 -16.00 0.80
C ARG A 426 -5.68 -15.35 -0.24
N ARG A 427 -4.98 -16.14 -1.03
CA ARG A 427 -4.12 -15.61 -2.10
C ARG A 427 -4.92 -14.81 -3.12
N LYS A 428 -6.07 -15.31 -3.56
CA LYS A 428 -6.96 -14.57 -4.47
C LYS A 428 -7.39 -13.24 -3.85
N THR A 429 -7.82 -13.26 -2.59
CA THR A 429 -8.17 -12.04 -1.83
C THR A 429 -7.03 -11.02 -1.77
N VAL A 430 -5.82 -11.48 -1.45
CA VAL A 430 -4.65 -10.59 -1.30
C VAL A 430 -4.22 -10.01 -2.65
N LEU A 431 -4.25 -10.83 -3.71
CA LEU A 431 -3.98 -10.38 -5.07
C LEU A 431 -4.91 -9.24 -5.47
N HIS A 432 -6.22 -9.46 -5.33
CA HIS A 432 -7.20 -8.46 -5.76
C HIS A 432 -7.20 -7.20 -4.90
N ARG A 433 -6.86 -7.31 -3.61
CA ARG A 433 -6.63 -6.13 -2.77
C ARG A 433 -5.41 -5.31 -3.23
N ALA A 434 -4.35 -5.98 -3.71
CA ALA A 434 -3.19 -5.29 -4.25
C ALA A 434 -3.55 -4.58 -5.58
N GLU A 435 -4.25 -5.26 -6.48
CA GLU A 435 -4.75 -4.72 -7.74
C GLU A 435 -5.67 -3.52 -7.51
N PHE A 436 -6.68 -3.67 -6.66
CA PHE A 436 -7.62 -2.61 -6.32
C PHE A 436 -6.93 -1.42 -5.64
N GLY A 437 -5.97 -1.68 -4.75
CA GLY A 437 -5.16 -0.63 -4.12
C GLY A 437 -4.39 0.23 -5.14
N ILE A 438 -3.83 -0.40 -6.18
CA ILE A 438 -3.16 0.28 -7.27
C ILE A 438 -4.16 1.13 -8.08
N MET A 439 -5.31 0.56 -8.46
CA MET A 439 -6.37 1.27 -9.17
C MET A 439 -6.85 2.50 -8.39
N LYS A 440 -7.14 2.32 -7.10
CA LYS A 440 -7.49 3.40 -6.17
C LYS A 440 -6.43 4.50 -6.14
N ARG A 441 -5.15 4.13 -6.09
CA ARG A 441 -4.04 5.08 -6.07
C ARG A 441 -3.97 5.88 -7.37
N TYR A 442 -4.20 5.26 -8.52
CA TYR A 442 -4.28 5.95 -9.80
C TYR A 442 -5.44 6.93 -9.84
N THR A 443 -6.63 6.50 -9.46
CA THR A 443 -7.83 7.37 -9.47
C THR A 443 -7.65 8.60 -8.57
N SER A 444 -7.04 8.42 -7.39
CA SER A 444 -6.87 9.50 -6.42
C SER A 444 -5.76 10.50 -6.77
N ASN A 445 -4.81 10.14 -7.62
CA ASN A 445 -3.57 10.92 -7.75
C ASN A 445 -3.27 11.41 -9.16
N PHE A 446 -3.95 10.92 -10.21
CA PHE A 446 -3.53 11.20 -11.58
C PHE A 446 -4.66 11.56 -12.52
N THR A 447 -4.46 12.69 -13.20
CA THR A 447 -5.30 13.20 -14.28
C THR A 447 -4.49 13.54 -15.53
N SER A 448 -3.16 13.58 -15.47
CA SER A 448 -2.33 14.03 -16.61
C SER A 448 -1.95 12.87 -17.52
N ASP A 449 -2.33 12.97 -18.81
CA ASP A 449 -1.96 12.05 -19.90
C ASP A 449 -0.45 11.76 -19.94
N GLN A 450 0.37 12.78 -19.69
CA GLN A 450 1.82 12.63 -19.67
C GLN A 450 2.29 11.66 -18.58
N VAL A 451 1.75 11.77 -17.38
CA VAL A 451 2.10 10.88 -16.25
C VAL A 451 1.61 9.47 -16.51
N ILE A 452 0.39 9.32 -17.04
CA ILE A 452 -0.15 8.02 -17.43
C ILE A 452 0.72 7.38 -18.51
N GLY A 453 1.11 8.15 -19.54
CA GLY A 453 1.99 7.68 -20.61
C GLY A 453 3.35 7.18 -20.11
N VAL A 454 4.01 7.94 -19.23
CA VAL A 454 5.29 7.52 -18.62
C VAL A 454 5.12 6.27 -17.77
N THR A 455 4.01 6.15 -17.04
CA THR A 455 3.75 4.97 -16.20
C THR A 455 3.46 3.73 -17.05
N LEU A 456 2.73 3.87 -18.16
CA LEU A 456 2.53 2.77 -19.12
C LEU A 456 3.86 2.30 -19.72
N LEU A 457 4.76 3.23 -20.09
CA LEU A 457 6.11 2.88 -20.55
C LEU A 457 6.89 2.12 -19.46
N PHE A 458 6.80 2.56 -18.22
CA PHE A 458 7.41 1.86 -17.09
C PHE A 458 6.86 0.43 -16.95
N LEU A 459 5.55 0.24 -16.96
CA LEU A 459 4.90 -1.07 -16.83
C LEU A 459 5.13 -2.00 -18.03
N ASN A 460 5.50 -1.47 -19.20
CA ASN A 460 5.87 -2.24 -20.39
C ASN A 460 7.36 -2.61 -20.44
N GLY A 461 8.15 -2.13 -19.48
CA GLY A 461 9.59 -2.40 -19.43
C GLY A 461 9.91 -3.87 -19.14
N LYS A 462 10.71 -4.52 -19.99
CA LYS A 462 11.06 -5.97 -19.88
C LYS A 462 11.87 -6.34 -18.63
N HIS A 463 12.30 -5.38 -17.82
CA HIS A 463 13.15 -5.57 -16.65
C HIS A 463 12.42 -5.30 -15.32
N LEU A 464 11.10 -5.18 -15.37
CA LEU A 464 10.32 -5.02 -14.16
C LEU A 464 10.29 -6.35 -13.39
N ASP A 465 10.93 -6.35 -12.24
CA ASP A 465 10.87 -7.43 -11.24
C ASP A 465 9.56 -7.26 -10.42
N VAL A 466 8.41 -7.45 -11.10
CA VAL A 466 7.05 -7.35 -10.56
C VAL A 466 6.19 -8.52 -11.06
N ASP A 467 5.08 -8.78 -10.36
CA ASP A 467 4.10 -9.76 -10.80
C ASP A 467 3.39 -9.29 -12.09
N GLU A 468 3.47 -10.10 -13.15
CA GLU A 468 2.97 -9.71 -14.48
C GLU A 468 1.43 -9.60 -14.52
N ALA A 469 0.71 -10.41 -13.74
CA ALA A 469 -0.75 -10.34 -13.68
C ALA A 469 -1.20 -8.99 -13.09
N VAL A 470 -0.57 -8.56 -12.00
CA VAL A 470 -0.82 -7.25 -11.38
C VAL A 470 -0.42 -6.11 -12.32
N ALA A 471 0.71 -6.22 -12.99
CA ALA A 471 1.17 -5.21 -13.95
C ALA A 471 0.22 -5.10 -15.15
N ALA A 472 -0.26 -6.23 -15.68
CA ALA A 472 -1.23 -6.26 -16.78
C ALA A 472 -2.55 -5.57 -16.37
N ARG A 473 -3.07 -5.89 -15.19
CA ARG A 473 -4.27 -5.25 -14.64
C ARG A 473 -4.09 -3.74 -14.47
N ALA A 474 -2.96 -3.32 -13.94
CA ALA A 474 -2.62 -1.91 -13.80
C ALA A 474 -2.55 -1.20 -15.17
N ARG A 475 -1.98 -1.84 -16.22
CA ARG A 475 -1.96 -1.30 -17.59
C ARG A 475 -3.37 -1.09 -18.14
N HIS A 476 -4.24 -2.09 -18.02
CA HIS A 476 -5.62 -1.95 -18.50
C HIS A 476 -6.35 -0.81 -17.80
N TYR A 477 -6.19 -0.70 -16.49
CA TYR A 477 -6.80 0.41 -15.76
C TYR A 477 -6.23 1.78 -16.14
N LEU A 478 -4.94 1.89 -16.41
CA LEU A 478 -4.33 3.13 -16.90
C LEU A 478 -4.84 3.53 -18.28
N HIS A 479 -5.10 2.58 -19.17
CA HIS A 479 -5.74 2.86 -20.44
C HIS A 479 -7.16 3.46 -20.24
N ILE A 480 -7.93 2.93 -19.29
CA ILE A 480 -9.22 3.52 -18.92
C ILE A 480 -9.04 4.97 -18.45
N ARG A 481 -8.13 5.21 -17.51
CA ARG A 481 -7.89 6.58 -16.98
C ARG A 481 -7.46 7.54 -18.08
N ARG A 482 -6.60 7.10 -19.00
CA ARG A 482 -6.18 7.90 -20.15
C ARG A 482 -7.34 8.22 -21.08
N GLY A 483 -8.19 7.24 -21.32
CA GLY A 483 -9.38 7.42 -22.14
C GLY A 483 -10.35 8.43 -21.52
N LEU A 484 -10.63 8.34 -20.22
CA LEU A 484 -11.49 9.31 -19.52
C LEU A 484 -10.90 10.73 -19.55
N GLU A 485 -9.60 10.91 -19.42
CA GLU A 485 -8.95 12.23 -19.55
C GLU A 485 -9.09 12.80 -20.95
N HIS A 486 -8.94 11.99 -21.99
CA HIS A 486 -9.17 12.47 -23.36
C HIS A 486 -10.63 12.82 -23.62
N LEU A 487 -11.56 12.09 -23.01
CA LEU A 487 -12.98 12.40 -23.08
C LEU A 487 -13.31 13.73 -22.40
N GLN A 488 -12.68 14.04 -21.26
CA GLN A 488 -12.78 15.37 -20.62
C GLN A 488 -12.26 16.48 -21.54
N LYS A 489 -11.11 16.27 -22.19
CA LYS A 489 -10.58 17.23 -23.18
C LYS A 489 -11.52 17.42 -24.37
N ALA A 490 -12.22 16.37 -24.77
CA ALA A 490 -13.26 16.45 -25.79
C ALA A 490 -14.44 17.33 -25.33
N ALA A 491 -14.95 17.07 -24.10
CA ALA A 491 -16.06 17.82 -23.51
C ALA A 491 -15.74 19.32 -23.34
N GLN A 492 -14.49 19.66 -23.05
CA GLN A 492 -14.00 21.04 -22.86
C GLN A 492 -13.62 21.76 -24.17
N SER A 493 -13.69 21.08 -25.32
CA SER A 493 -13.25 21.65 -26.62
C SER A 493 -14.37 22.24 -27.41
N ASP A 494 -14.30 23.54 -27.73
CA ASP A 494 -15.21 24.25 -28.65
C ASP A 494 -14.91 23.91 -30.12
N ASP A 495 -13.71 23.43 -30.44
CA ASP A 495 -13.30 23.04 -31.79
C ASP A 495 -13.75 21.60 -32.10
N GLU A 496 -14.71 21.46 -33.02
CA GLU A 496 -15.28 20.17 -33.39
C GLU A 496 -14.24 19.15 -33.92
N ARG A 497 -13.21 19.60 -34.64
CA ARG A 497 -12.14 18.71 -35.12
C ARG A 497 -11.29 18.20 -33.99
N LYS A 498 -10.96 19.05 -33.04
CA LYS A 498 -10.23 18.66 -31.83
C LYS A 498 -11.06 17.74 -30.96
N ARG A 499 -12.34 18.04 -30.77
CA ARG A 499 -13.28 17.22 -30.01
C ARG A 499 -13.34 15.82 -30.56
N ARG A 500 -13.62 15.64 -31.87
CA ARG A 500 -13.65 14.32 -32.51
C ARG A 500 -12.32 13.56 -32.35
N ARG A 501 -11.19 14.25 -32.54
CA ARG A 501 -9.88 13.63 -32.33
C ARG A 501 -9.68 13.11 -30.91
N PHE A 502 -10.14 13.86 -29.89
CA PHE A 502 -10.05 13.43 -28.51
C PHE A 502 -11.02 12.27 -28.23
N GLU A 503 -12.21 12.26 -28.79
CA GLU A 503 -13.18 11.15 -28.71
C GLU A 503 -12.60 9.86 -29.32
N ASP A 504 -11.97 9.93 -30.50
CA ASP A 504 -11.32 8.78 -31.15
C ASP A 504 -10.18 8.20 -30.29
N ILE A 505 -9.36 9.07 -29.71
CA ILE A 505 -8.29 8.63 -28.79
C ILE A 505 -8.90 8.01 -27.53
N ALA A 506 -9.93 8.64 -26.96
CA ALA A 506 -10.62 8.15 -25.78
C ALA A 506 -11.19 6.73 -26.02
N LEU A 507 -11.88 6.53 -27.13
CA LEU A 507 -12.43 5.23 -27.51
C LEU A 507 -11.33 4.18 -27.61
N SER A 508 -10.27 4.45 -28.38
CA SER A 508 -9.15 3.52 -28.56
C SER A 508 -8.49 3.13 -27.23
N GLU A 509 -8.35 4.07 -26.31
CA GLU A 509 -7.75 3.80 -24.99
C GLU A 509 -8.71 3.02 -24.09
N ILE A 510 -9.99 3.39 -24.05
CA ILE A 510 -11.00 2.67 -23.25
C ILE A 510 -11.21 1.25 -23.76
N GLU A 511 -11.17 1.00 -25.09
CA GLU A 511 -11.22 -0.36 -25.66
C GLU A 511 -10.03 -1.23 -25.22
N LYS A 512 -8.82 -0.66 -25.11
CA LYS A 512 -7.68 -1.39 -24.52
C LYS A 512 -7.93 -1.68 -23.03
N GLY A 513 -8.52 -0.73 -22.34
CA GLY A 513 -8.86 -0.82 -20.93
C GLY A 513 -10.03 -1.74 -20.62
N SER A 514 -10.96 -1.94 -21.57
CA SER A 514 -12.13 -2.81 -21.36
C SER A 514 -11.78 -4.26 -21.03
N LYS A 515 -10.51 -4.67 -21.29
CA LYS A 515 -9.95 -5.97 -20.90
C LYS A 515 -9.53 -6.05 -19.44
N LEU A 516 -9.86 -5.05 -18.61
CA LEU A 516 -9.54 -5.00 -17.18
C LEU A 516 -10.09 -6.22 -16.45
N ASP A 517 -11.37 -6.49 -16.64
CA ASP A 517 -12.11 -7.66 -16.13
C ASP A 517 -13.37 -7.92 -16.95
N MET A 518 -14.18 -8.88 -16.53
CA MET A 518 -15.36 -9.31 -17.27
C MET A 518 -16.54 -8.35 -17.19
N LEU A 519 -16.59 -7.43 -16.23
CA LEU A 519 -17.73 -6.54 -15.99
C LEU A 519 -17.33 -5.07 -15.92
N SER A 520 -16.48 -4.66 -14.97
CA SER A 520 -16.16 -3.23 -14.80
C SER A 520 -15.39 -2.65 -15.98
N GLY A 521 -14.51 -3.42 -16.63
CA GLY A 521 -13.83 -2.99 -17.84
C GLY A 521 -14.80 -2.60 -18.98
N PRO A 522 -15.71 -3.50 -19.43
CA PRO A 522 -16.74 -3.15 -20.40
C PRO A 522 -17.68 -2.01 -19.98
N LEU A 523 -17.95 -1.87 -18.67
CA LEU A 523 -18.79 -0.76 -18.18
C LEU A 523 -18.16 0.62 -18.36
N TYR A 524 -16.84 0.75 -18.36
CA TYR A 524 -16.18 2.00 -18.76
C TYR A 524 -16.40 2.31 -20.25
N LEU A 525 -16.44 1.28 -21.10
CA LEU A 525 -16.79 1.47 -22.51
C LEU A 525 -18.27 1.88 -22.68
N ALA A 526 -19.17 1.27 -21.92
CA ALA A 526 -20.58 1.69 -21.90
C ALA A 526 -20.73 3.14 -21.39
N THR A 527 -19.95 3.54 -20.39
CA THR A 527 -19.88 4.93 -19.88
C THR A 527 -19.44 5.90 -20.99
N TYR A 528 -18.43 5.54 -21.77
CA TYR A 528 -18.02 6.34 -22.94
C TYR A 528 -19.17 6.55 -23.92
N TYR A 529 -19.87 5.48 -24.31
CA TYR A 529 -21.00 5.61 -25.24
C TYR A 529 -22.13 6.48 -24.67
N MET A 530 -22.41 6.38 -23.38
CA MET A 530 -23.37 7.28 -22.72
C MET A 530 -22.91 8.74 -22.74
N SER A 531 -21.63 9.02 -22.54
CA SER A 531 -21.12 10.41 -22.54
C SER A 531 -21.22 11.10 -23.90
N ILE A 532 -21.16 10.32 -24.99
CA ILE A 532 -21.40 10.83 -26.36
C ILE A 532 -22.84 10.65 -26.86
N MET A 533 -23.76 10.31 -25.94
CA MET A 533 -25.20 10.13 -26.21
C MET A 533 -25.54 8.99 -27.18
N ASP A 534 -24.67 7.98 -27.34
CA ASP A 534 -24.93 6.76 -28.11
C ASP A 534 -25.55 5.66 -27.22
N SER A 535 -26.80 5.85 -26.84
CA SER A 535 -27.52 4.92 -25.97
C SER A 535 -27.63 3.51 -26.54
N GLN A 536 -27.72 3.37 -27.87
CA GLN A 536 -27.85 2.06 -28.53
C GLN A 536 -26.58 1.20 -28.34
N LYS A 537 -25.40 1.80 -28.56
CA LYS A 537 -24.15 1.08 -28.31
C LYS A 537 -23.91 0.82 -26.83
N CYS A 538 -24.31 1.75 -25.96
CA CYS A 538 -24.25 1.53 -24.52
C CYS A 538 -25.06 0.28 -24.13
N ILE A 539 -26.31 0.16 -24.56
CA ILE A 539 -27.18 -0.99 -24.30
C ILE A 539 -26.51 -2.27 -24.82
N ALA A 540 -26.04 -2.26 -26.08
CA ALA A 540 -25.42 -3.43 -26.70
C ALA A 540 -24.21 -3.94 -25.90
N VAL A 541 -23.31 -3.04 -25.45
CA VAL A 541 -22.14 -3.40 -24.64
C VAL A 541 -22.55 -4.02 -23.30
N ILE A 542 -23.55 -3.45 -22.63
CA ILE A 542 -23.98 -3.96 -21.32
C ILE A 542 -24.67 -5.33 -21.46
N GLU A 543 -25.59 -5.47 -22.43
CA GLU A 543 -26.31 -6.73 -22.67
C GLU A 543 -25.35 -7.85 -23.09
N GLU A 544 -24.38 -7.57 -23.97
CA GLU A 544 -23.32 -8.51 -24.33
C GLU A 544 -22.48 -8.91 -23.11
N CYS A 545 -22.10 -7.95 -22.31
CA CYS A 545 -21.33 -8.20 -21.10
C CYS A 545 -22.10 -9.09 -20.11
N ILE A 546 -23.35 -8.76 -19.80
CA ILE A 546 -24.20 -9.53 -18.89
C ILE A 546 -24.44 -10.95 -19.41
N ALA A 547 -24.67 -11.13 -20.72
CA ALA A 547 -24.89 -12.43 -21.34
C ALA A 547 -23.66 -13.36 -21.27
N ASN A 548 -22.46 -12.78 -21.25
CA ASN A 548 -21.19 -13.52 -21.23
C ASN A 548 -20.62 -13.71 -19.81
N LEU A 549 -21.31 -13.29 -18.75
CA LEU A 549 -20.83 -13.48 -17.38
C LEU A 549 -20.76 -14.98 -17.02
N PRO A 550 -19.67 -15.43 -16.38
CA PRO A 550 -19.55 -16.81 -15.92
C PRO A 550 -20.52 -17.08 -14.77
N SER A 551 -20.89 -18.36 -14.57
CA SER A 551 -21.80 -18.76 -13.49
C SER A 551 -21.27 -18.50 -12.08
N LYS A 552 -19.97 -18.25 -11.94
CA LYS A 552 -19.32 -17.95 -10.66
C LYS A 552 -18.28 -16.87 -10.85
N MET A 553 -18.29 -15.85 -10.00
CA MET A 553 -17.33 -14.75 -10.01
C MET A 553 -16.84 -14.41 -8.60
N PHE A 554 -15.73 -13.72 -8.58
CA PHE A 554 -15.18 -13.10 -7.37
C PHE A 554 -15.29 -11.57 -7.48
N TYR A 555 -15.97 -10.96 -6.53
CA TYR A 555 -16.04 -9.50 -6.42
C TYR A 555 -14.99 -8.99 -5.44
N ALA A 556 -14.19 -8.04 -5.86
CA ALA A 556 -13.17 -7.37 -5.07
C ALA A 556 -13.48 -5.88 -4.96
N GLY A 557 -14.20 -5.50 -3.93
CA GLY A 557 -14.64 -4.13 -3.69
C GLY A 557 -13.92 -3.41 -2.57
N TYR A 558 -14.29 -2.15 -2.39
CA TYR A 558 -13.70 -1.20 -1.45
C TYR A 558 -13.76 -1.64 0.01
N CYS A 559 -14.84 -2.26 0.43
CA CYS A 559 -15.14 -2.50 1.85
C CYS A 559 -14.95 -3.92 2.33
N SER A 560 -13.84 -4.55 2.02
CA SER A 560 -13.39 -5.79 2.68
C SER A 560 -14.33 -7.02 2.60
N SER A 561 -15.52 -6.91 2.10
CA SER A 561 -16.36 -8.06 1.82
C SER A 561 -16.06 -8.59 0.42
N ASN A 562 -14.88 -9.21 0.26
CA ASN A 562 -14.65 -10.03 -0.92
C ASN A 562 -15.75 -11.07 -0.97
N GLN A 563 -16.59 -10.99 -1.99
CA GLN A 563 -17.76 -11.83 -2.12
C GLN A 563 -17.59 -12.80 -3.28
N PHE A 564 -17.83 -14.06 -3.01
CA PHE A 564 -18.09 -15.02 -4.09
C PHE A 564 -19.53 -14.84 -4.50
N MET A 565 -19.75 -14.71 -5.80
CA MET A 565 -21.07 -14.56 -6.38
C MET A 565 -21.34 -15.72 -7.35
N GLU A 566 -22.48 -16.35 -7.20
CA GLU A 566 -23.08 -17.16 -8.25
C GLU A 566 -23.89 -16.23 -9.15
N ILE A 567 -23.85 -16.47 -10.45
CA ILE A 567 -24.55 -15.67 -11.44
C ILE A 567 -25.48 -16.60 -12.22
N GLU A 568 -26.75 -16.25 -12.23
CA GLU A 568 -27.77 -16.95 -12.99
C GLU A 568 -28.46 -15.97 -13.93
N ASN A 569 -28.46 -16.27 -15.23
CA ASN A 569 -29.01 -15.39 -16.26
C ASN A 569 -28.50 -13.93 -16.19
N GLY A 570 -27.19 -13.77 -15.91
CA GLY A 570 -26.56 -12.44 -15.76
C GLY A 570 -26.83 -11.73 -14.44
N LYS A 571 -27.66 -12.31 -13.57
CA LYS A 571 -28.04 -11.75 -12.26
C LYS A 571 -27.21 -12.37 -11.14
N PRO A 572 -26.53 -11.58 -10.29
CA PRO A 572 -25.79 -12.12 -9.15
C PRO A 572 -26.75 -12.61 -8.05
N LEU A 573 -26.42 -13.77 -7.49
CA LEU A 573 -27.09 -14.35 -6.35
C LEU A 573 -26.16 -14.27 -5.12
N LYS A 574 -26.64 -13.72 -4.02
CA LYS A 574 -25.85 -13.69 -2.78
C LYS A 574 -25.86 -15.06 -2.15
N LYS A 575 -24.69 -15.73 -2.13
CA LYS A 575 -24.48 -16.92 -1.32
C LYS A 575 -23.32 -16.73 -0.37
N THR A 576 -23.55 -16.92 0.90
CA THR A 576 -22.54 -17.05 1.95
C THR A 576 -22.11 -18.51 2.02
N GLY A 577 -20.84 -18.81 1.71
CA GLY A 577 -20.21 -20.11 1.92
C GLY A 577 -20.37 -21.06 0.73
N PHE A 578 -19.42 -20.99 -0.23
CA PHE A 578 -19.32 -21.99 -1.27
C PHE A 578 -18.33 -23.09 -0.89
N ASP A 579 -18.70 -24.34 -1.11
CA ASP A 579 -17.75 -25.42 -1.36
C ASP A 579 -17.25 -25.30 -2.82
N ILE A 580 -16.27 -24.39 -3.01
CA ILE A 580 -15.62 -24.25 -4.31
C ILE A 580 -14.44 -25.23 -4.35
N PRO A 581 -14.42 -26.14 -5.34
CA PRO A 581 -13.28 -27.03 -5.51
C PRO A 581 -11.98 -26.24 -5.70
N PRO A 582 -10.84 -26.68 -5.11
CA PRO A 582 -9.57 -25.95 -5.17
C PRO A 582 -9.09 -25.62 -6.59
N ASN A 583 -9.41 -26.47 -7.57
CA ASN A 583 -9.07 -26.29 -8.98
C ASN A 583 -9.87 -25.16 -9.65
N GLU A 584 -11.06 -24.84 -9.15
CA GLU A 584 -11.91 -23.78 -9.69
C GLU A 584 -11.55 -22.39 -9.14
N ILE A 585 -11.00 -22.29 -7.92
CA ILE A 585 -10.72 -21.00 -7.25
C ILE A 585 -9.82 -20.09 -8.09
N ASN A 586 -8.78 -20.67 -8.69
CA ASN A 586 -7.84 -19.90 -9.52
C ASN A 586 -8.45 -19.47 -10.87
N ALA A 587 -9.42 -20.21 -11.36
CA ALA A 587 -10.10 -19.97 -12.63
C ALA A 587 -11.28 -18.97 -12.49
N LEU A 588 -11.66 -18.59 -11.26
CA LEU A 588 -12.74 -17.63 -11.07
C LEU A 588 -12.39 -16.27 -11.67
N GLU A 589 -13.23 -15.78 -12.54
CA GLU A 589 -13.16 -14.42 -13.02
C GLU A 589 -13.39 -13.42 -11.87
N THR A 590 -12.86 -12.24 -12.02
CA THR A 590 -12.93 -11.19 -10.99
C THR A 590 -13.55 -9.94 -11.56
N THR A 591 -14.30 -9.21 -10.74
CA THR A 591 -14.73 -7.85 -11.05
C THR A 591 -14.43 -6.90 -9.90
N PHE A 592 -14.32 -5.60 -10.20
CA PHE A 592 -13.96 -4.54 -9.27
C PHE A 592 -15.02 -3.45 -9.24
N ASP A 593 -14.98 -2.60 -8.21
CA ASP A 593 -15.76 -1.38 -8.20
C ASP A 593 -15.42 -0.46 -9.38
N MET A 594 -16.43 0.21 -9.88
CA MET A 594 -16.26 1.36 -10.76
C MET A 594 -15.69 2.52 -9.95
N LEU A 595 -14.56 3.08 -10.39
CA LEU A 595 -13.89 4.18 -9.71
C LEU A 595 -13.87 5.42 -10.59
N PHE A 596 -14.47 6.52 -10.09
CA PHE A 596 -14.48 7.81 -10.76
C PHE A 596 -13.79 8.86 -9.91
N ALA A 597 -12.90 9.65 -10.51
CA ALA A 597 -12.23 10.79 -9.88
C ALA A 597 -13.13 12.02 -9.86
N LYS A 598 -12.70 13.06 -9.15
CA LYS A 598 -13.42 14.33 -9.12
C LYS A 598 -13.58 14.93 -10.53
N GLU A 599 -12.54 14.88 -11.30
CA GLU A 599 -12.43 15.44 -12.64
C GLU A 599 -13.33 14.73 -13.64
N ASP A 600 -13.77 13.50 -13.36
CA ASP A 600 -14.65 12.73 -14.24
C ASP A 600 -16.09 13.25 -14.30
N TYR A 601 -16.47 14.27 -13.49
CA TYR A 601 -17.83 14.82 -13.45
C TYR A 601 -18.37 15.28 -14.82
N GLU A 602 -17.49 15.66 -15.75
CA GLU A 602 -17.87 16.11 -17.09
C GLU A 602 -18.23 14.97 -18.06
N VAL A 603 -17.83 13.74 -17.73
CA VAL A 603 -17.91 12.58 -18.63
C VAL A 603 -18.66 11.38 -18.05
N VAL A 604 -19.06 11.46 -16.79
CA VAL A 604 -19.91 10.44 -16.17
C VAL A 604 -21.39 10.72 -16.45
N PRO A 605 -22.26 9.70 -16.37
CA PRO A 605 -23.70 9.90 -16.46
C PRO A 605 -24.20 10.92 -15.43
N ALA A 606 -25.24 11.68 -15.79
CA ALA A 606 -25.80 12.73 -14.95
C ALA A 606 -26.05 12.30 -13.50
N SER A 607 -26.44 11.03 -13.29
CA SER A 607 -26.66 10.43 -11.97
C SER A 607 -25.41 10.42 -11.07
N VAL A 608 -24.21 10.43 -11.64
CA VAL A 608 -22.93 10.34 -10.91
C VAL A 608 -22.24 11.70 -10.77
N VAL A 609 -22.66 12.70 -11.58
CA VAL A 609 -22.04 14.03 -11.65
C VAL A 609 -21.84 14.66 -10.26
N PHE A 610 -22.90 14.75 -9.46
CA PHE A 610 -22.80 15.38 -8.14
C PHE A 610 -21.94 14.58 -7.16
N ALA A 611 -21.91 13.25 -7.26
CA ALA A 611 -21.02 12.43 -6.45
C ALA A 611 -19.55 12.76 -6.74
N CYS A 612 -19.17 12.90 -8.02
CA CYS A 612 -17.82 13.29 -8.41
C CYS A 612 -17.51 14.76 -8.08
N ALA A 613 -18.39 15.70 -8.45
CA ALA A 613 -18.16 17.12 -8.27
C ALA A 613 -17.99 17.54 -6.80
N LEU A 614 -18.67 16.84 -5.88
CA LEU A 614 -18.62 17.12 -4.44
C LEU A 614 -17.49 16.40 -3.70
N LEU A 615 -16.65 15.64 -4.39
CA LEU A 615 -15.50 15.00 -3.74
C LEU A 615 -14.61 16.04 -3.03
N PRO A 616 -14.17 15.78 -1.81
CA PRO A 616 -13.39 16.71 -1.03
C PRO A 616 -12.02 16.97 -1.66
N LYS A 617 -11.46 18.13 -1.38
CA LYS A 617 -10.07 18.47 -1.79
C LYS A 617 -9.04 17.53 -1.13
N TYR A 618 -9.34 17.09 0.09
CA TYR A 618 -8.51 16.21 0.90
C TYR A 618 -9.32 14.98 1.32
N GLY A 619 -8.65 13.84 1.52
CA GLY A 619 -9.28 12.57 1.86
C GLY A 619 -9.51 11.69 0.63
N GLU A 620 -10.63 10.99 0.57
CA GLU A 620 -10.99 10.15 -0.58
C GLU A 620 -11.37 10.99 -1.79
N LYS A 621 -10.63 10.79 -2.89
CA LYS A 621 -10.74 11.57 -4.12
C LYS A 621 -11.39 10.80 -5.27
N TYR A 622 -12.22 9.82 -4.94
CA TYR A 622 -12.90 9.00 -5.93
C TYR A 622 -14.26 8.56 -5.39
N VAL A 623 -15.15 8.31 -6.32
CA VAL A 623 -16.44 7.63 -6.08
C VAL A 623 -16.26 6.17 -6.43
N ALA A 624 -16.69 5.28 -5.55
CA ALA A 624 -16.74 3.83 -5.79
C ALA A 624 -18.21 3.40 -5.93
N ILE A 625 -18.51 2.63 -6.97
CA ILE A 625 -19.86 2.11 -7.25
C ILE A 625 -19.75 0.61 -7.53
N HIS A 626 -20.63 -0.19 -6.93
CA HIS A 626 -20.69 -1.62 -7.16
C HIS A 626 -20.99 -1.92 -8.66
N PRO A 627 -20.21 -2.76 -9.34
CA PRO A 627 -20.26 -2.89 -10.81
C PRO A 627 -21.62 -3.40 -11.31
N PHE A 628 -22.28 -4.32 -10.63
CA PHE A 628 -23.61 -4.78 -11.00
C PHE A 628 -24.66 -3.68 -10.85
N VAL A 629 -24.61 -2.93 -9.75
CA VAL A 629 -25.52 -1.78 -9.55
C VAL A 629 -25.34 -0.75 -10.66
N TYR A 630 -24.09 -0.45 -11.00
CA TYR A 630 -23.79 0.48 -12.09
C TYR A 630 -24.25 -0.04 -13.45
N ALA A 631 -24.05 -1.33 -13.74
CA ALA A 631 -24.48 -1.97 -14.98
C ALA A 631 -26.00 -1.83 -15.20
N TYR A 632 -26.80 -2.22 -14.22
CA TYR A 632 -28.26 -2.18 -14.33
C TYR A 632 -28.83 -0.76 -14.29
N HIS A 633 -28.19 0.14 -13.52
CA HIS A 633 -28.52 1.57 -13.57
C HIS A 633 -28.26 2.17 -14.95
N LEU A 634 -27.09 1.92 -15.53
CA LEU A 634 -26.72 2.45 -16.83
C LEU A 634 -27.58 1.84 -17.97
N LEU A 635 -27.94 0.56 -17.85
CA LEU A 635 -28.86 -0.12 -18.77
C LEU A 635 -30.26 0.51 -18.71
N HIS A 636 -30.79 0.74 -17.51
CA HIS A 636 -32.07 1.44 -17.31
C HIS A 636 -32.04 2.82 -17.95
N PHE A 637 -31.02 3.61 -17.61
CA PHE A 637 -30.85 4.97 -18.12
C PHE A 637 -30.78 5.00 -19.65
N ALA A 638 -29.96 4.16 -20.26
CA ALA A 638 -29.81 4.09 -21.71
C ALA A 638 -31.12 3.65 -22.41
N LYS A 639 -31.86 2.68 -21.86
CA LYS A 639 -33.13 2.24 -22.41
C LYS A 639 -34.22 3.30 -22.30
N VAL A 640 -34.34 4.02 -21.18
CA VAL A 640 -35.26 5.12 -21.03
C VAL A 640 -34.99 6.21 -22.06
N LEU A 641 -33.73 6.51 -22.33
CA LEU A 641 -33.40 7.53 -23.37
C LEU A 641 -33.63 7.08 -24.80
N TRP A 642 -33.39 5.77 -25.08
CA TRP A 642 -33.50 5.24 -26.45
C TRP A 642 -34.90 4.74 -26.82
N GLU A 643 -35.53 3.97 -25.93
CA GLU A 643 -36.84 3.30 -26.19
C GLU A 643 -38.01 4.02 -25.52
N GLY A 644 -37.71 4.97 -24.61
CA GLY A 644 -38.71 5.57 -23.73
C GLY A 644 -39.05 4.66 -22.54
N ARG A 645 -39.99 5.12 -21.72
CA ARG A 645 -40.47 4.39 -20.57
C ARG A 645 -41.33 3.22 -20.98
N SER A 646 -41.12 2.08 -20.37
CA SER A 646 -41.78 0.82 -20.70
C SER A 646 -41.87 -0.09 -19.47
N TRP A 647 -42.62 -1.20 -19.57
CA TRP A 647 -42.63 -2.22 -18.53
C TRP A 647 -41.24 -2.85 -18.34
N GLN A 648 -40.43 -2.91 -19.39
CA GLN A 648 -39.06 -3.44 -19.33
C GLN A 648 -38.13 -2.52 -18.56
N THR A 649 -38.20 -1.21 -18.72
CA THR A 649 -37.42 -0.25 -17.94
C THR A 649 -37.79 -0.31 -16.47
N LYS A 650 -39.11 -0.48 -16.18
CA LYS A 650 -39.56 -0.67 -14.79
C LYS A 650 -39.06 -1.96 -14.16
N GLU A 651 -39.08 -3.09 -14.90
CA GLU A 651 -38.52 -4.35 -14.41
C GLU A 651 -37.01 -4.24 -14.07
N ILE A 652 -36.27 -3.50 -14.89
CA ILE A 652 -34.84 -3.25 -14.63
C ILE A 652 -34.68 -2.40 -13.35
N LEU A 653 -35.52 -1.40 -13.15
CA LEU A 653 -35.49 -0.56 -11.97
C LEU A 653 -35.84 -1.33 -10.70
N ASP A 654 -36.90 -2.14 -10.72
CA ASP A 654 -37.29 -3.00 -9.58
C ASP A 654 -36.12 -3.93 -9.21
N TYR A 655 -35.46 -4.52 -10.20
CA TYR A 655 -34.30 -5.38 -9.96
C TYR A 655 -33.08 -4.58 -9.44
N LEU A 656 -32.86 -3.34 -9.87
CA LEU A 656 -31.81 -2.47 -9.35
C LEU A 656 -32.00 -2.18 -7.85
N GLU A 657 -33.23 -1.99 -7.41
CA GLU A 657 -33.56 -1.81 -5.99
C GLU A 657 -33.19 -3.04 -5.17
N ASP A 658 -33.56 -4.23 -5.64
CA ASP A 658 -33.20 -5.51 -5.01
C ASP A 658 -31.67 -5.68 -4.92
N LEU A 659 -30.94 -5.36 -5.97
CA LEU A 659 -29.48 -5.41 -5.99
C LEU A 659 -28.84 -4.53 -4.93
N VAL A 660 -29.32 -3.32 -4.74
CA VAL A 660 -28.77 -2.39 -3.74
C VAL A 660 -29.01 -2.89 -2.34
N VAL A 661 -30.18 -3.43 -2.06
CA VAL A 661 -30.52 -3.99 -0.75
C VAL A 661 -29.63 -5.23 -0.44
N GLU A 662 -29.38 -6.07 -1.43
CA GLU A 662 -28.71 -7.34 -1.22
C GLU A 662 -27.19 -7.27 -1.26
N PHE A 663 -26.60 -6.46 -2.14
CA PHE A 663 -25.17 -6.45 -2.43
C PHE A 663 -24.42 -5.23 -1.92
N CYS A 664 -25.08 -4.09 -1.66
CA CYS A 664 -24.39 -2.90 -1.22
C CYS A 664 -24.16 -2.93 0.30
N ASP A 665 -22.88 -2.86 0.68
CA ASP A 665 -22.52 -2.63 2.06
C ASP A 665 -22.60 -1.11 2.42
N LYS A 666 -22.40 -0.79 3.71
CA LYS A 666 -22.60 0.57 4.24
C LYS A 666 -21.81 1.67 3.50
N SER A 667 -20.76 1.35 2.79
CA SER A 667 -19.90 2.34 2.12
C SER A 667 -20.36 2.68 0.70
N HIS A 668 -21.06 1.76 0.03
CA HIS A 668 -21.60 1.97 -1.31
C HIS A 668 -23.07 2.38 -1.31
N VAL A 669 -23.77 2.08 -0.21
CA VAL A 669 -25.24 2.21 -0.13
C VAL A 669 -25.71 3.60 -0.53
N PHE A 670 -25.09 4.67 -0.02
CA PHE A 670 -25.61 6.02 -0.30
C PHE A 670 -25.43 6.42 -1.78
N ASN A 671 -24.31 6.07 -2.43
CA ASN A 671 -24.13 6.30 -3.86
C ASN A 671 -25.13 5.46 -4.67
N SER A 672 -25.32 4.20 -4.30
CA SER A 672 -26.26 3.30 -4.96
C SER A 672 -27.72 3.74 -4.80
N VAL A 673 -28.10 4.23 -3.62
CA VAL A 673 -29.43 4.81 -3.37
C VAL A 673 -29.64 6.09 -4.20
N ASN A 674 -28.58 6.89 -4.42
CA ASN A 674 -28.66 8.03 -5.33
C ASN A 674 -28.91 7.60 -6.78
N LEU A 675 -28.34 6.47 -7.23
CA LEU A 675 -28.60 5.93 -8.56
C LEU A 675 -30.05 5.46 -8.70
N ILE A 676 -30.62 4.81 -7.67
CA ILE A 676 -32.05 4.45 -7.63
C ILE A 676 -32.89 5.73 -7.71
N GLY A 677 -32.61 6.72 -6.86
CA GLY A 677 -33.34 7.99 -6.87
C GLY A 677 -33.36 8.66 -8.24
N TYR A 678 -32.22 8.65 -8.94
CA TYR A 678 -32.14 9.16 -10.30
C TYR A 678 -32.93 8.31 -11.30
N SER A 679 -32.91 6.99 -11.19
CA SER A 679 -33.69 6.08 -12.03
C SER A 679 -35.20 6.27 -11.81
N GLN A 680 -35.66 6.46 -10.59
CA GLN A 680 -37.05 6.82 -10.26
C GLN A 680 -37.43 8.17 -10.85
N PHE A 681 -36.53 9.17 -10.81
CA PHE A 681 -36.75 10.48 -11.46
C PHE A 681 -36.91 10.34 -12.97
N LEU A 682 -36.15 9.49 -13.65
CA LEU A 682 -36.31 9.22 -15.08
C LEU A 682 -37.66 8.57 -15.44
N GLU A 683 -38.22 7.78 -14.53
CA GLU A 683 -39.55 7.19 -14.65
C GLU A 683 -40.67 8.16 -14.26
N GLU A 684 -40.37 9.44 -13.96
CA GLU A 684 -41.29 10.46 -13.43
C GLU A 684 -41.91 10.14 -12.06
N ASN A 685 -41.35 9.18 -11.35
CA ASN A 685 -41.75 8.84 -9.98
C ASN A 685 -41.11 9.81 -8.98
N ASN A 686 -41.45 11.09 -9.08
CA ASN A 686 -40.80 12.18 -8.34
C ASN A 686 -40.86 12.00 -6.81
N VAL A 687 -41.91 11.39 -6.28
CA VAL A 687 -42.07 11.15 -4.83
C VAL A 687 -41.08 10.10 -4.38
N GLU A 688 -41.04 8.97 -5.06
CA GLU A 688 -40.11 7.87 -4.77
C GLU A 688 -38.65 8.31 -4.94
N ALA A 689 -38.36 9.08 -6.02
CA ALA A 689 -37.06 9.68 -6.22
C ALA A 689 -36.62 10.56 -5.04
N PHE A 690 -37.53 11.42 -4.57
CA PHE A 690 -37.27 12.28 -3.42
C PHE A 690 -37.06 11.51 -2.15
N VAL A 691 -37.83 10.44 -1.90
CA VAL A 691 -37.67 9.54 -0.76
C VAL A 691 -36.30 8.85 -0.80
N GLN A 692 -35.87 8.33 -1.94
CA GLN A 692 -34.56 7.68 -2.08
C GLN A 692 -33.41 8.67 -1.77
N PHE A 693 -33.48 9.90 -2.28
CA PHE A 693 -32.48 10.92 -1.97
C PHE A 693 -32.49 11.32 -0.49
N ALA A 694 -33.66 11.38 0.16
CA ALA A 694 -33.77 11.64 1.59
C ALA A 694 -33.13 10.50 2.42
N VAL A 695 -33.38 9.25 2.04
CA VAL A 695 -32.75 8.07 2.65
C VAL A 695 -31.22 8.15 2.49
N SER A 696 -30.72 8.48 1.30
CA SER A 696 -29.27 8.66 1.07
C SER A 696 -28.67 9.73 1.97
N LEU A 697 -29.34 10.87 2.16
CA LEU A 697 -28.89 11.93 3.07
C LEU A 697 -28.88 11.45 4.53
N GLN A 698 -29.90 10.70 4.94
CA GLN A 698 -29.95 10.13 6.27
C GLN A 698 -28.80 9.15 6.54
N LEU A 699 -28.46 8.31 5.56
CA LEU A 699 -27.34 7.37 5.64
C LEU A 699 -26.00 8.08 5.84
N THR A 700 -25.84 9.27 5.26
CA THR A 700 -24.60 10.06 5.37
C THR A 700 -24.61 11.07 6.51
N SER A 701 -25.73 11.28 7.20
CA SER A 701 -25.87 12.28 8.27
C SER A 701 -24.93 12.09 9.46
N THR A 702 -24.48 10.86 9.70
CA THR A 702 -23.55 10.50 10.76
C THR A 702 -22.10 10.36 10.27
N MET A 703 -21.86 10.62 8.98
CA MET A 703 -20.52 10.48 8.37
C MET A 703 -19.88 11.86 8.28
N PRO A 704 -18.90 12.21 9.12
CA PRO A 704 -18.20 13.47 9.02
C PRO A 704 -17.44 13.53 7.68
N ASN A 705 -17.47 14.69 7.03
CA ASN A 705 -16.78 15.00 5.77
C ASN A 705 -17.31 14.29 4.50
N VAL A 706 -18.39 13.54 4.55
CA VAL A 706 -19.06 13.02 3.34
C VAL A 706 -20.01 14.06 2.81
N LYS A 707 -19.74 14.56 1.60
CA LYS A 707 -20.65 15.42 0.86
C LYS A 707 -21.50 14.55 -0.05
N ASN A 708 -22.82 14.59 0.16
CA ASN A 708 -23.78 13.79 -0.58
C ASN A 708 -24.51 14.64 -1.63
N GLY A 709 -24.48 14.20 -2.88
CA GLY A 709 -25.14 14.86 -4.01
C GLY A 709 -26.67 14.80 -3.99
N ALA A 710 -27.28 13.98 -3.14
CA ALA A 710 -28.72 13.81 -3.02
C ALA A 710 -29.47 15.13 -2.80
N ALA A 711 -28.91 16.05 -2.01
CA ALA A 711 -29.53 17.36 -1.76
C ALA A 711 -29.73 18.19 -3.05
N TRP A 712 -28.82 18.10 -3.99
CA TRP A 712 -28.90 18.77 -5.27
C TRP A 712 -30.00 18.16 -6.15
N TRP A 713 -30.12 16.83 -6.16
CA TRP A 713 -31.19 16.17 -6.90
C TRP A 713 -32.56 16.48 -6.32
N MET A 714 -32.69 16.53 -4.98
CA MET A 714 -33.94 16.96 -4.34
C MET A 714 -34.32 18.38 -4.73
N ALA A 715 -33.36 19.32 -4.80
CA ALA A 715 -33.60 20.67 -5.23
C ALA A 715 -34.07 20.75 -6.70
N ILE A 716 -33.48 19.92 -7.58
CA ILE A 716 -33.88 19.81 -9.00
C ILE A 716 -35.32 19.30 -9.12
N ILE A 717 -35.69 18.25 -8.37
CA ILE A 717 -37.05 17.71 -8.37
C ILE A 717 -38.05 18.76 -7.88
N LEU A 718 -37.77 19.45 -6.78
CA LEU A 718 -38.65 20.51 -6.27
C LEU A 718 -38.83 21.65 -7.28
N HIS A 719 -37.75 22.03 -7.95
CA HIS A 719 -37.84 23.05 -8.99
C HIS A 719 -38.67 22.58 -10.20
N ALA A 720 -38.49 21.35 -10.65
CA ALA A 720 -39.24 20.75 -11.74
C ALA A 720 -40.77 20.72 -11.42
N VAL A 721 -41.10 20.28 -10.20
CA VAL A 721 -42.48 20.22 -9.71
C VAL A 721 -43.07 21.63 -9.63
N GLN A 722 -42.34 22.61 -9.07
CA GLN A 722 -42.81 24.02 -9.02
C GLN A 722 -43.04 24.64 -10.40
N SER A 723 -42.16 24.32 -11.37
CA SER A 723 -42.30 24.84 -12.75
C SER A 723 -43.56 24.30 -13.44
N THR A 724 -43.92 23.05 -13.16
CA THR A 724 -45.15 22.42 -13.67
C THR A 724 -46.38 23.07 -13.08
N PHE A 725 -46.39 23.38 -11.78
CA PHE A 725 -47.50 24.10 -11.14
C PHE A 725 -47.64 25.56 -11.56
N ASN A 726 -46.53 26.23 -11.93
CA ASN A 726 -46.55 27.63 -12.38
C ASN A 726 -46.83 27.78 -13.88
N GLY A 727 -46.73 26.73 -14.68
CA GLY A 727 -47.05 26.69 -16.10
C GLY A 727 -48.52 26.46 -16.40
N ASP A 728 -49.31 25.99 -15.45
CA ASP A 728 -50.76 25.78 -15.52
C ASP A 728 -51.60 27.00 -14.99
N LEU A 729 -50.94 28.12 -14.65
CA LEU A 729 -51.54 29.39 -14.32
C LEU A 729 -51.19 30.44 -15.40
#